data_14e0cbebbe0de11e305a25ba1cdd6c2a
#
_entry.id   14e0cbebbe0de11e305a25ba1cdd6c2a
#
_cell.length_a   1.000
_cell.length_b   1.000
_cell.length_c   1.000
_cell.angle_alpha   90.00
_cell.angle_beta   90.00
_cell.angle_gamma   90.00
#
_symmetry.space_group_name_H-M   'P 1'
#
loop_
_entity.id
_entity.type
_entity.pdbx_description
1 polymer ?
#
loop_
_entity_poly.entity_id
_entity_poly.type
_entity_poly.pdbx_seq_one_letter_code
_entity_poly.pdbx_strand_id
1 'polypeptide(L)'
;MMDPIFYEVLALIRAGLMDVPSETDISPEDWNAICKIAEEQNLISILYRAVRISGLKVPDEILTRIKAGFFQDIRLDRLQNTELTQLFRAFEEKSIDYFPIKGTVMKKYYPGSVYRWMSDADIFIREDQYGIISGIMKNAGYSFIDESEHEFRWRKSGFLIEFHKQAMSSAFKETVDYFGDGFTRAHRIGGSHRYQFDATDELIFAFAHFVKHYLTGGAKIRNITDLYYLWKRGGEDKARLEAVLENMNLLDFYKILLKNVMAWFEGSPFDEAGELIFRTALTDSNEYKSSRKFIFWEARSNRGMTKTTGIAKVRTMLKSFFIPAKKIHSKYKIFRKLPFLLPLFWIWRGFYSILFRKERLKEYVSVQFKDGDKYLDKYMKEMKTLGLEHAVVTGKSGSVRKRMKKSASKHNGPGQDTMRPESAGHGSGLLTPRERVLVKALSGDLSFADSAHLLTDNMDADRESSLYLLSLGIVGFRQGWKYFPPGIIPRIRGIHRYYQVADNAAAPWLREKLAVLEQARIPFILTGGTAMRAHFASDTPRMMNGYDITVRSKDHEAAASLLRSTVQTADPENPFERTIGGRTILRLHKGVPDGRLFSEKAFWANAEPSAYLDHKVLVPSSEDMLLHLLCTPFVPYICDEDHTDRVRRLAESCIVIRSGISYEVLSKAAERAGLTDVVRLYLVLLTDLVPNIIDRKDWEPFFPDRFSYRLFVRELDWLARIRPGKKPRDPFLRFVRRVVRKHIVFRRIRK
;
A
#
# COMPACT_ATOMS: atom_id res chain seq x y z
N MET A 1 11.80 -20.78 -26.19
CA MET A 1 12.30 -21.40 -24.95
C MET A 1 12.16 -20.43 -23.79
N MET A 2 11.79 -20.92 -22.66
CA MET A 2 11.74 -20.17 -21.40
C MET A 2 13.18 -19.96 -20.88
N ASP A 3 13.42 -18.87 -20.13
CA ASP A 3 14.72 -18.61 -19.50
C ASP A 3 15.08 -19.77 -18.55
N PRO A 4 16.32 -20.30 -18.55
CA PRO A 4 16.76 -21.37 -17.65
C PRO A 4 16.44 -21.11 -16.18
N ILE A 5 16.62 -19.87 -15.69
CA ILE A 5 16.28 -19.46 -14.33
C ILE A 5 14.82 -19.75 -13.97
N PHE A 6 13.90 -19.64 -14.90
CA PHE A 6 12.50 -19.94 -14.61
C PHE A 6 12.24 -21.44 -14.37
N TYR A 7 12.98 -22.32 -15.01
CA TYR A 7 12.92 -23.76 -14.73
C TYR A 7 13.44 -24.06 -13.33
N GLU A 8 14.55 -23.41 -12.92
CA GLU A 8 15.10 -23.54 -11.56
C GLU A 8 14.10 -23.04 -10.50
N VAL A 9 13.48 -21.89 -10.73
CA VAL A 9 12.43 -21.37 -9.84
C VAL A 9 11.26 -22.35 -9.73
N LEU A 10 10.80 -22.92 -10.84
CA LEU A 10 9.70 -23.89 -10.84
C LEU A 10 10.11 -25.21 -10.12
N ALA A 11 11.35 -25.67 -10.30
CA ALA A 11 11.87 -26.85 -9.59
C ALA A 11 11.92 -26.61 -8.08
N LEU A 12 12.39 -25.43 -7.64
CA LEU A 12 12.43 -25.06 -6.23
C LEU A 12 11.01 -24.90 -5.62
N ILE A 13 10.08 -24.32 -6.36
CA ILE A 13 8.68 -24.24 -5.91
C ILE A 13 8.09 -25.65 -5.74
N ARG A 14 8.30 -26.53 -6.69
CA ARG A 14 7.88 -27.92 -6.60
C ARG A 14 8.49 -28.60 -5.38
N ALA A 15 9.81 -28.47 -5.18
CA ALA A 15 10.50 -29.02 -4.02
C ALA A 15 9.88 -28.53 -2.71
N GLY A 16 9.68 -27.22 -2.57
CA GLY A 16 9.11 -26.62 -1.37
C GLY A 16 7.64 -26.96 -1.12
N LEU A 17 6.86 -27.31 -2.13
CA LEU A 17 5.45 -27.66 -1.98
C LEU A 17 5.21 -29.16 -1.81
N MET A 18 6.02 -30.01 -2.48
CA MET A 18 5.81 -31.45 -2.55
C MET A 18 6.67 -32.25 -1.57
N ASP A 19 7.57 -31.58 -0.83
CA ASP A 19 8.53 -32.24 0.08
C ASP A 19 9.50 -33.19 -0.64
N VAL A 20 9.85 -32.85 -1.88
CA VAL A 20 10.77 -33.61 -2.74
C VAL A 20 12.03 -32.79 -2.95
N PRO A 21 13.21 -33.25 -2.55
CA PRO A 21 14.45 -32.51 -2.78
C PRO A 21 14.65 -32.15 -4.25
N SER A 22 15.16 -30.94 -4.50
CA SER A 22 15.62 -30.52 -5.82
C SER A 22 17.10 -30.85 -5.96
N GLU A 23 17.47 -31.46 -7.08
CA GLU A 23 18.88 -31.76 -7.42
C GLU A 23 19.50 -30.65 -8.27
N THR A 24 18.85 -29.49 -8.38
CA THR A 24 19.30 -28.38 -9.23
C THR A 24 20.61 -27.81 -8.68
N ASP A 25 21.65 -27.79 -9.52
CA ASP A 25 22.89 -27.10 -9.24
C ASP A 25 22.78 -25.64 -9.67
N ILE A 26 22.69 -24.73 -8.71
CA ILE A 26 22.42 -23.30 -8.92
C ILE A 26 23.70 -22.50 -8.70
N SER A 27 24.10 -21.74 -9.72
CA SER A 27 25.26 -20.86 -9.60
C SER A 27 25.05 -19.77 -8.53
N PRO A 28 26.12 -19.28 -7.87
CA PRO A 28 26.00 -18.17 -6.92
C PRO A 28 25.36 -16.90 -7.51
N GLU A 29 25.58 -16.66 -8.81
CA GLU A 29 25.05 -15.51 -9.55
C GLU A 29 23.53 -15.63 -9.73
N ASP A 30 23.02 -16.83 -10.02
CA ASP A 30 21.60 -17.09 -10.29
C ASP A 30 20.74 -16.97 -9.04
N TRP A 31 21.29 -17.22 -7.85
CA TRP A 31 20.57 -17.08 -6.59
C TRP A 31 19.95 -15.68 -6.38
N ASN A 32 20.59 -14.63 -6.86
CA ASN A 32 20.02 -13.27 -6.77
C ASN A 32 18.79 -13.13 -7.64
N ALA A 33 18.81 -13.66 -8.86
CA ALA A 33 17.68 -13.61 -9.78
C ALA A 33 16.52 -14.48 -9.25
N ILE A 34 16.81 -15.69 -8.76
CA ILE A 34 15.81 -16.58 -8.15
C ILE A 34 15.15 -15.93 -6.94
N CYS A 35 15.95 -15.35 -6.03
CA CYS A 35 15.43 -14.67 -4.85
C CYS A 35 14.54 -13.47 -5.22
N LYS A 36 14.94 -12.69 -6.23
CA LYS A 36 14.15 -11.57 -6.75
C LYS A 36 12.81 -12.04 -7.31
N ILE A 37 12.81 -13.08 -8.14
CA ILE A 37 11.56 -13.66 -8.68
C ILE A 37 10.66 -14.17 -7.54
N ALA A 38 11.24 -14.84 -6.55
CA ALA A 38 10.48 -15.33 -5.40
C ALA A 38 9.85 -14.20 -4.57
N GLU A 39 10.54 -13.07 -4.40
CA GLU A 39 9.98 -11.88 -3.75
C GLU A 39 8.84 -11.25 -4.55
N GLU A 40 9.04 -11.01 -5.84
CA GLU A 40 8.03 -10.44 -6.73
C GLU A 40 6.78 -11.31 -6.83
N GLN A 41 6.95 -12.63 -6.76
CA GLN A 41 5.89 -13.62 -6.78
C GLN A 41 5.29 -13.93 -5.40
N ASN A 42 5.89 -13.40 -4.29
CA ASN A 42 5.54 -13.71 -2.90
C ASN A 42 5.67 -15.22 -2.59
N LEU A 43 6.78 -15.82 -2.97
CA LEU A 43 7.10 -17.24 -2.83
C LEU A 43 8.27 -17.50 -1.88
N ILE A 44 8.72 -16.50 -1.15
CA ILE A 44 9.91 -16.58 -0.26
C ILE A 44 9.79 -17.73 0.76
N SER A 45 8.61 -17.91 1.33
CA SER A 45 8.38 -19.00 2.30
C SER A 45 8.52 -20.38 1.66
N ILE A 46 8.06 -20.54 0.42
CA ILE A 46 8.22 -21.78 -0.34
C ILE A 46 9.68 -22.01 -0.71
N LEU A 47 10.38 -20.94 -1.15
CA LEU A 47 11.81 -20.99 -1.46
C LEU A 47 12.64 -21.37 -0.22
N TYR A 48 12.35 -20.77 0.96
CA TYR A 48 13.01 -21.14 2.20
C TYR A 48 12.84 -22.63 2.53
N ARG A 49 11.62 -23.15 2.35
CA ARG A 49 11.35 -24.57 2.56
C ARG A 49 12.09 -25.45 1.57
N ALA A 50 12.10 -25.08 0.29
CA ALA A 50 12.83 -25.82 -0.76
C ALA A 50 14.34 -25.90 -0.44
N VAL A 51 14.97 -24.79 -0.09
CA VAL A 51 16.38 -24.75 0.32
C VAL A 51 16.66 -25.70 1.49
N ARG A 52 15.76 -25.70 2.49
CA ARG A 52 15.90 -26.56 3.68
C ARG A 52 15.76 -28.05 3.36
N ILE A 53 14.79 -28.42 2.51
CA ILE A 53 14.51 -29.82 2.15
C ILE A 53 15.62 -30.37 1.25
N SER A 54 16.08 -29.56 0.29
CA SER A 54 17.07 -29.98 -0.70
C SER A 54 18.52 -29.88 -0.20
N GLY A 55 18.76 -29.23 0.94
CA GLY A 55 20.13 -29.04 1.47
C GLY A 55 21.02 -28.22 0.54
N LEU A 56 20.45 -27.31 -0.25
CA LEU A 56 21.17 -26.54 -1.26
C LEU A 56 22.17 -25.57 -0.63
N LYS A 57 23.33 -25.43 -1.26
CA LYS A 57 24.32 -24.41 -0.90
C LYS A 57 23.84 -23.04 -1.41
N VAL A 58 23.48 -22.17 -0.50
CA VAL A 58 23.01 -20.82 -0.79
C VAL A 58 24.02 -19.83 -0.21
N PRO A 59 24.43 -18.77 -0.94
CA PRO A 59 25.28 -17.73 -0.39
C PRO A 59 24.67 -17.15 0.90
N ASP A 60 25.51 -16.90 1.92
CA ASP A 60 25.04 -16.50 3.25
C ASP A 60 24.17 -15.24 3.26
N GLU A 61 24.46 -14.28 2.39
CA GLU A 61 23.67 -13.06 2.22
C GLU A 61 22.24 -13.40 1.71
N ILE A 62 22.15 -14.26 0.71
CA ILE A 62 20.87 -14.70 0.14
C ILE A 62 20.08 -15.54 1.14
N LEU A 63 20.75 -16.46 1.83
CA LEU A 63 20.11 -17.26 2.87
C LEU A 63 19.54 -16.40 4.01
N THR A 64 20.27 -15.38 4.42
CA THR A 64 19.80 -14.40 5.42
C THR A 64 18.57 -13.64 4.93
N ARG A 65 18.56 -13.22 3.66
CA ARG A 65 17.43 -12.54 3.02
C ARG A 65 16.19 -13.43 2.95
N ILE A 66 16.34 -14.68 2.51
CA ILE A 66 15.26 -15.67 2.43
C ILE A 66 14.70 -15.95 3.84
N LYS A 67 15.55 -16.15 4.86
CA LYS A 67 15.11 -16.33 6.26
C LYS A 67 14.32 -15.13 6.77
N ALA A 68 14.79 -13.92 6.53
CA ALA A 68 14.08 -12.70 6.95
C ALA A 68 12.70 -12.61 6.32
N GLY A 69 12.58 -12.87 5.01
CA GLY A 69 11.30 -12.92 4.30
C GLY A 69 10.36 -13.98 4.85
N PHE A 70 10.84 -15.18 5.13
CA PHE A 70 10.06 -16.26 5.74
C PHE A 70 9.46 -15.86 7.11
N PHE A 71 10.26 -15.23 7.98
CA PHE A 71 9.75 -14.76 9.27
C PHE A 71 8.73 -13.61 9.13
N GLN A 72 8.87 -12.77 8.11
CA GLN A 72 7.83 -11.79 7.79
C GLN A 72 6.51 -12.45 7.36
N ASP A 73 6.61 -13.46 6.52
CA ASP A 73 5.43 -14.21 6.05
C ASP A 73 4.73 -14.91 7.21
N ILE A 74 5.47 -15.53 8.15
CA ILE A 74 4.89 -16.11 9.37
C ILE A 74 4.14 -15.05 10.18
N ARG A 75 4.72 -13.86 10.34
CA ARG A 75 4.08 -12.78 11.09
C ARG A 75 2.80 -12.32 10.41
N LEU A 76 2.85 -12.14 9.08
CA LEU A 76 1.69 -11.74 8.29
C LEU A 76 0.60 -12.80 8.35
N ASP A 77 0.96 -14.08 8.20
CA ASP A 77 0.03 -15.19 8.26
C ASP A 77 -0.68 -15.27 9.63
N ARG A 78 0.07 -15.13 10.72
CA ARG A 78 -0.51 -15.09 12.07
C ARG A 78 -1.46 -13.91 12.27
N LEU A 79 -1.07 -12.72 11.83
CA LEU A 79 -1.93 -11.54 11.89
C LEU A 79 -3.24 -11.77 11.13
N GLN A 80 -3.15 -12.25 9.89
CA GLN A 80 -4.32 -12.52 9.05
C GLN A 80 -5.24 -13.56 9.68
N ASN A 81 -4.69 -14.65 10.18
CA ASN A 81 -5.47 -15.72 10.80
C ASN A 81 -6.18 -15.22 12.08
N THR A 82 -5.52 -14.41 12.89
CA THR A 82 -6.12 -13.80 14.10
C THR A 82 -7.26 -12.86 13.75
N GLU A 83 -7.03 -11.92 12.83
CA GLU A 83 -8.05 -10.95 12.40
C GLU A 83 -9.27 -11.63 11.77
N LEU A 84 -9.04 -12.64 10.92
CA LEU A 84 -10.13 -13.39 10.27
C LEU A 84 -10.92 -14.22 11.29
N THR A 85 -10.26 -14.87 12.26
CA THR A 85 -10.94 -15.63 13.31
C THR A 85 -11.87 -14.74 14.14
N GLN A 86 -11.41 -13.54 14.51
CA GLN A 86 -12.22 -12.58 15.26
C GLN A 86 -13.38 -12.04 14.41
N LEU A 87 -13.14 -11.76 13.14
CA LEU A 87 -14.18 -11.28 12.22
C LEU A 87 -15.27 -12.33 12.01
N PHE A 88 -14.89 -13.58 11.75
CA PHE A 88 -15.86 -14.66 11.53
C PHE A 88 -16.66 -14.97 12.80
N ARG A 89 -16.03 -14.91 13.97
CA ARG A 89 -16.76 -15.01 15.24
C ARG A 89 -17.80 -13.90 15.39
N ALA A 90 -17.45 -12.65 15.08
CA ALA A 90 -18.41 -11.55 15.14
C ALA A 90 -19.55 -11.70 14.11
N PHE A 91 -19.28 -12.35 12.97
CA PHE A 91 -20.31 -12.65 11.97
C PHE A 91 -21.29 -13.73 12.49
N GLU A 92 -20.78 -14.79 13.11
CA GLU A 92 -21.61 -15.81 13.74
C GLU A 92 -22.49 -15.21 14.86
N GLU A 93 -21.91 -14.40 15.76
CA GLU A 93 -22.64 -13.72 16.86
C GLU A 93 -23.75 -12.78 16.37
N LYS A 94 -23.63 -12.24 15.16
CA LYS A 94 -24.60 -11.33 14.55
C LYS A 94 -25.46 -11.97 13.47
N SER A 95 -25.41 -13.29 13.33
CA SER A 95 -26.15 -14.07 12.33
C SER A 95 -25.94 -13.54 10.90
N ILE A 96 -24.71 -13.17 10.55
CA ILE A 96 -24.32 -12.66 9.24
C ILE A 96 -23.89 -13.83 8.38
N ASP A 97 -24.54 -14.02 7.24
CA ASP A 97 -24.15 -14.99 6.24
C ASP A 97 -22.84 -14.53 5.57
N TYR A 98 -21.82 -15.37 5.58
CA TYR A 98 -20.51 -15.06 4.99
C TYR A 98 -19.89 -16.28 4.32
N PHE A 99 -19.02 -15.97 3.35
CA PHE A 99 -18.45 -16.99 2.50
C PHE A 99 -17.00 -16.65 2.11
N PRO A 100 -16.00 -17.13 2.87
CA PRO A 100 -14.60 -16.95 2.54
C PRO A 100 -14.23 -17.68 1.23
N ILE A 101 -13.40 -17.05 0.40
CA ILE A 101 -12.96 -17.59 -0.89
C ILE A 101 -11.46 -17.38 -1.11
N LYS A 102 -10.92 -17.91 -2.21
CA LYS A 102 -9.53 -17.73 -2.66
C LYS A 102 -8.51 -18.06 -1.57
N GLY A 103 -7.53 -17.15 -1.35
CA GLY A 103 -6.45 -17.33 -0.39
C GLY A 103 -6.89 -17.72 1.00
N THR A 104 -8.00 -17.16 1.47
CA THR A 104 -8.57 -17.43 2.79
C THR A 104 -8.96 -18.90 2.98
N VAL A 105 -9.40 -19.56 1.91
CA VAL A 105 -9.76 -20.98 1.92
C VAL A 105 -8.59 -21.87 1.49
N MET A 106 -7.80 -21.41 0.52
CA MET A 106 -6.72 -22.22 -0.09
C MET A 106 -5.59 -22.58 0.88
N LYS A 107 -5.31 -21.71 1.88
CA LYS A 107 -4.26 -21.96 2.89
C LYS A 107 -4.32 -23.35 3.54
N LYS A 108 -5.52 -23.91 3.71
CA LYS A 108 -5.74 -25.23 4.35
C LYS A 108 -5.20 -26.42 3.53
N TYR A 109 -4.99 -26.23 2.22
CA TYR A 109 -4.54 -27.30 1.33
C TYR A 109 -3.01 -27.35 1.18
N TYR A 110 -2.31 -26.30 1.62
CA TYR A 110 -0.86 -26.23 1.57
C TYR A 110 -0.21 -26.94 2.76
N PRO A 111 1.08 -27.30 2.68
CA PRO A 111 1.80 -27.95 3.79
C PRO A 111 1.83 -27.15 5.09
N GLY A 112 1.51 -25.87 5.03
CA GLY A 112 1.32 -24.94 6.13
C GLY A 112 0.78 -23.62 5.59
N SER A 113 -0.02 -22.92 6.38
CA SER A 113 -0.72 -21.69 5.96
C SER A 113 0.22 -20.59 5.46
N VAL A 114 1.44 -20.51 6.01
CA VAL A 114 2.48 -19.56 5.62
C VAL A 114 2.96 -19.75 4.18
N TYR A 115 2.89 -20.97 3.63
CA TYR A 115 3.32 -21.27 2.26
C TYR A 115 2.31 -20.81 1.21
N ARG A 116 1.10 -20.45 1.63
CA ARG A 116 0.12 -19.78 0.76
C ARG A 116 0.02 -18.31 1.15
N TRP A 117 0.97 -17.51 0.68
CA TRP A 117 0.98 -16.06 0.91
C TRP A 117 -0.30 -15.39 0.39
N MET A 118 -0.84 -14.43 1.15
CA MET A 118 -2.10 -13.75 0.86
C MET A 118 -1.95 -12.25 1.09
N SER A 119 -2.33 -11.43 0.10
CA SER A 119 -2.32 -9.96 0.21
C SER A 119 -3.58 -9.43 0.87
N ASP A 120 -4.71 -10.06 0.57
CA ASP A 120 -6.07 -9.65 0.85
C ASP A 120 -6.92 -10.87 1.22
N ALA A 121 -7.90 -10.68 2.07
CA ALA A 121 -8.91 -11.68 2.35
C ALA A 121 -10.18 -11.35 1.58
N ASP A 122 -10.59 -12.30 0.75
CA ASP A 122 -11.81 -12.21 -0.06
C ASP A 122 -12.96 -12.95 0.64
N ILE A 123 -14.09 -12.28 0.84
CA ILE A 123 -15.26 -12.82 1.53
C ILE A 123 -16.52 -12.38 0.80
N PHE A 124 -17.34 -13.33 0.34
CA PHE A 124 -18.69 -13.01 -0.11
C PHE A 124 -19.58 -12.65 1.07
N ILE A 125 -20.40 -11.63 0.86
CA ILE A 125 -21.40 -11.17 1.82
C ILE A 125 -22.74 -10.88 1.11
N ARG A 126 -23.83 -10.95 1.84
CA ARG A 126 -25.10 -10.43 1.36
C ARG A 126 -25.11 -8.90 1.45
N GLU A 127 -25.47 -8.24 0.35
CA GLU A 127 -25.41 -6.78 0.24
C GLU A 127 -26.35 -6.08 1.25
N ASP A 128 -27.47 -6.68 1.58
CA ASP A 128 -28.43 -6.17 2.58
C ASP A 128 -27.85 -6.19 4.02
N GLN A 129 -26.93 -7.11 4.34
CA GLN A 129 -26.25 -7.19 5.63
C GLN A 129 -25.04 -6.25 5.76
N TYR A 130 -24.65 -5.58 4.68
CA TYR A 130 -23.44 -4.73 4.66
C TYR A 130 -23.48 -3.60 5.71
N GLY A 131 -24.65 -3.09 6.06
CA GLY A 131 -24.81 -2.07 7.10
C GLY A 131 -24.24 -2.54 8.47
N ILE A 132 -24.57 -3.77 8.85
CA ILE A 132 -24.11 -4.41 10.10
C ILE A 132 -22.62 -4.70 9.99
N ILE A 133 -22.17 -5.28 8.87
CA ILE A 133 -20.75 -5.58 8.59
C ILE A 133 -19.91 -4.30 8.70
N SER A 134 -20.37 -3.20 8.12
CA SER A 134 -19.68 -1.91 8.21
C SER A 134 -19.53 -1.41 9.65
N GLY A 135 -20.52 -1.69 10.52
CA GLY A 135 -20.43 -1.42 11.95
C GLY A 135 -19.36 -2.27 12.65
N ILE A 136 -19.35 -3.58 12.39
CA ILE A 136 -18.35 -4.51 12.93
C ILE A 136 -16.93 -4.08 12.48
N MET A 137 -16.73 -3.77 11.19
CA MET A 137 -15.43 -3.37 10.67
C MET A 137 -14.91 -2.08 11.31
N LYS A 138 -15.76 -1.09 11.52
CA LYS A 138 -15.37 0.15 12.22
C LYS A 138 -14.98 -0.11 13.66
N ASN A 139 -15.78 -0.90 14.38
CA ASN A 139 -15.52 -1.26 15.78
C ASN A 139 -14.23 -2.10 15.91
N ALA A 140 -13.92 -2.94 14.92
CA ALA A 140 -12.66 -3.69 14.84
C ALA A 140 -11.45 -2.82 14.39
N GLY A 141 -11.64 -1.52 14.16
CA GLY A 141 -10.56 -0.59 13.81
C GLY A 141 -10.17 -0.59 12.33
N TYR A 142 -11.00 -1.15 11.44
CA TYR A 142 -10.77 -1.08 10.00
C TYR A 142 -11.21 0.26 9.41
N SER A 143 -10.45 0.74 8.47
CA SER A 143 -10.78 1.94 7.66
C SER A 143 -11.36 1.53 6.32
N PHE A 144 -12.49 2.12 5.95
CA PHE A 144 -13.10 1.92 4.64
C PHE A 144 -12.27 2.62 3.56
N ILE A 145 -11.87 1.88 2.51
CA ILE A 145 -11.10 2.42 1.39
C ILE A 145 -12.03 2.98 0.33
N ASP A 146 -12.78 2.10 -0.33
CA ASP A 146 -13.72 2.44 -1.38
C ASP A 146 -14.71 1.29 -1.65
N GLU A 147 -15.62 1.56 -2.57
CA GLU A 147 -16.60 0.62 -3.10
C GLU A 147 -16.46 0.56 -4.63
N SER A 148 -16.40 -0.65 -5.16
CA SER A 148 -16.45 -0.92 -6.59
C SER A 148 -17.82 -1.52 -6.99
N GLU A 149 -17.98 -1.90 -8.27
CA GLU A 149 -19.17 -2.56 -8.77
C GLU A 149 -19.48 -3.88 -8.04
N HIS A 150 -18.43 -4.61 -7.64
CA HIS A 150 -18.55 -5.97 -7.14
C HIS A 150 -18.03 -6.18 -5.71
N GLU A 151 -17.40 -5.17 -5.08
CA GLU A 151 -16.78 -5.33 -3.76
C GLU A 151 -16.75 -4.04 -2.93
N PHE A 152 -16.63 -4.20 -1.60
CA PHE A 152 -16.30 -3.17 -0.62
C PHE A 152 -14.92 -3.48 -0.03
N ARG A 153 -14.03 -2.49 0.06
CA ARG A 153 -12.66 -2.68 0.53
C ARG A 153 -12.41 -1.99 1.86
N TRP A 154 -11.80 -2.74 2.78
CA TRP A 154 -11.45 -2.29 4.12
C TRP A 154 -9.99 -2.62 4.43
N ARG A 155 -9.31 -1.77 5.20
CA ARG A 155 -7.90 -1.96 5.56
C ARG A 155 -7.64 -1.66 7.02
N LYS A 156 -6.81 -2.49 7.66
CA LYS A 156 -6.26 -2.31 8.99
C LYS A 156 -4.80 -2.76 9.00
N SER A 157 -3.88 -1.92 9.47
CA SER A 157 -2.45 -2.27 9.64
C SER A 157 -1.81 -2.97 8.41
N GLY A 158 -2.18 -2.53 7.20
CA GLY A 158 -1.69 -3.12 5.96
C GLY A 158 -2.48 -4.34 5.46
N PHE A 159 -3.32 -4.97 6.29
CA PHE A 159 -4.18 -6.07 5.89
C PHE A 159 -5.45 -5.56 5.20
N LEU A 160 -5.71 -6.05 3.99
CA LEU A 160 -6.86 -5.70 3.17
C LEU A 160 -7.92 -6.79 3.27
N ILE A 161 -9.18 -6.39 3.45
CA ILE A 161 -10.34 -7.28 3.34
C ILE A 161 -11.25 -6.74 2.24
N GLU A 162 -11.62 -7.62 1.31
CA GLU A 162 -12.52 -7.36 0.20
C GLU A 162 -13.82 -8.13 0.39
N PHE A 163 -14.91 -7.41 0.63
CA PHE A 163 -16.24 -8.00 0.73
C PHE A 163 -16.90 -7.98 -0.63
N HIS A 164 -17.06 -9.15 -1.21
CA HIS A 164 -17.65 -9.34 -2.53
C HIS A 164 -19.18 -9.42 -2.45
N LYS A 165 -19.85 -8.65 -3.29
CA LYS A 165 -21.32 -8.71 -3.48
C LYS A 165 -21.72 -9.40 -4.77
N GLN A 166 -20.73 -9.72 -5.61
CA GLN A 166 -20.88 -10.58 -6.78
C GLN A 166 -19.53 -11.21 -7.17
N ALA A 167 -19.60 -12.30 -7.92
CA ALA A 167 -18.44 -13.18 -8.21
C ALA A 167 -17.27 -12.46 -8.88
N MET A 168 -17.54 -11.60 -9.86
CA MET A 168 -16.55 -10.84 -10.61
C MET A 168 -17.15 -9.53 -11.14
N SER A 169 -16.31 -8.71 -11.79
CA SER A 169 -16.75 -7.57 -12.57
C SER A 169 -17.68 -8.04 -13.72
N SER A 170 -18.68 -7.23 -14.06
CA SER A 170 -19.63 -7.46 -15.18
C SER A 170 -18.96 -7.69 -16.54
N ALA A 171 -17.66 -7.43 -16.66
CA ALA A 171 -16.89 -7.74 -17.87
C ALA A 171 -16.67 -9.25 -18.10
N PHE A 172 -16.86 -10.08 -17.08
CA PHE A 172 -16.78 -11.55 -17.13
C PHE A 172 -18.19 -12.14 -16.98
N LYS A 173 -19.01 -11.83 -17.98
CA LYS A 173 -20.45 -12.07 -17.93
C LYS A 173 -20.83 -13.51 -17.64
N GLU A 174 -20.22 -14.47 -18.31
CA GLU A 174 -20.52 -15.90 -18.16
C GLU A 174 -20.25 -16.38 -16.73
N THR A 175 -19.17 -15.93 -16.12
CA THR A 175 -18.85 -16.24 -14.72
C THR A 175 -19.84 -15.56 -13.75
N VAL A 176 -20.21 -14.32 -14.03
CA VAL A 176 -21.21 -13.60 -13.22
C VAL A 176 -22.60 -14.22 -13.35
N ASP A 177 -23.01 -14.62 -14.56
CA ASP A 177 -24.28 -15.29 -14.81
C ASP A 177 -24.34 -16.67 -14.11
N TYR A 178 -23.21 -17.37 -13.99
CA TYR A 178 -23.15 -18.68 -13.31
C TYR A 178 -23.14 -18.58 -11.78
N PHE A 179 -22.32 -17.70 -11.21
CA PHE A 179 -22.14 -17.59 -9.76
C PHE A 179 -23.03 -16.55 -9.09
N GLY A 180 -23.48 -15.50 -9.79
CA GLY A 180 -24.26 -14.41 -9.23
C GLY A 180 -23.58 -13.72 -8.05
N ASP A 181 -24.26 -13.73 -6.91
CA ASP A 181 -23.77 -13.25 -5.61
C ASP A 181 -22.91 -14.27 -4.85
N GLY A 182 -22.67 -15.43 -5.44
CA GLY A 182 -21.95 -16.57 -4.84
C GLY A 182 -22.84 -17.48 -4.00
N PHE A 183 -23.79 -16.98 -3.26
CA PHE A 183 -24.64 -17.77 -2.35
C PHE A 183 -25.61 -18.71 -3.05
N THR A 184 -25.98 -18.40 -4.29
CA THR A 184 -26.84 -19.27 -5.11
C THR A 184 -26.20 -20.65 -5.37
N ARG A 185 -24.88 -20.73 -5.38
CA ARG A 185 -24.09 -21.96 -5.61
C ARG A 185 -23.46 -22.53 -4.34
N ALA A 186 -23.44 -21.76 -3.27
CA ALA A 186 -22.85 -22.17 -2.02
C ALA A 186 -23.86 -22.89 -1.11
N HIS A 187 -23.35 -23.78 -0.26
CA HIS A 187 -24.14 -24.43 0.78
C HIS A 187 -23.62 -24.03 2.17
N ARG A 188 -24.52 -23.99 3.12
CA ARG A 188 -24.24 -23.64 4.50
C ARG A 188 -23.50 -24.77 5.20
N ILE A 189 -22.49 -24.44 6.02
CA ILE A 189 -21.72 -25.43 6.78
C ILE A 189 -22.40 -25.68 8.12
N GLY A 190 -23.02 -26.83 8.30
CA GLY A 190 -23.68 -27.20 9.55
C GLY A 190 -24.68 -26.15 10.02
N GLY A 191 -24.68 -25.85 11.32
CA GLY A 191 -25.52 -24.81 11.93
C GLY A 191 -24.93 -23.40 11.88
N SER A 192 -23.74 -23.20 11.27
CA SER A 192 -23.06 -21.91 11.22
C SER A 192 -23.64 -20.99 10.15
N HIS A 193 -23.32 -19.69 10.19
CA HIS A 193 -23.63 -18.71 9.13
C HIS A 193 -22.59 -18.71 8.00
N ARG A 194 -21.62 -19.62 8.05
CA ARG A 194 -20.59 -19.78 7.03
C ARG A 194 -21.07 -20.62 5.88
N TYR A 195 -20.77 -20.18 4.66
CA TYR A 195 -21.04 -20.89 3.41
C TYR A 195 -19.75 -21.35 2.73
N GLN A 196 -19.86 -22.32 1.84
CA GLN A 196 -18.78 -22.78 0.97
C GLN A 196 -19.31 -23.31 -0.36
N PHE A 197 -18.49 -23.33 -1.38
CA PHE A 197 -18.75 -24.07 -2.63
C PHE A 197 -18.61 -25.57 -2.41
N ASP A 198 -19.26 -26.36 -3.26
CA ASP A 198 -18.84 -27.75 -3.46
C ASP A 198 -17.50 -27.81 -4.22
N ALA A 199 -16.95 -29.02 -4.37
CA ALA A 199 -15.65 -29.22 -4.98
C ALA A 199 -15.58 -28.71 -6.44
N THR A 200 -16.67 -28.88 -7.19
CA THR A 200 -16.77 -28.48 -8.59
C THR A 200 -16.83 -26.97 -8.71
N ASP A 201 -17.69 -26.32 -7.97
CA ASP A 201 -17.85 -24.86 -8.03
C ASP A 201 -16.64 -24.13 -7.46
N GLU A 202 -15.94 -24.67 -6.44
CA GLU A 202 -14.68 -24.13 -5.94
C GLU A 202 -13.59 -24.17 -7.03
N LEU A 203 -13.48 -25.27 -7.77
CA LEU A 203 -12.52 -25.40 -8.87
C LEU A 203 -12.87 -24.46 -10.05
N ILE A 204 -14.15 -24.41 -10.47
CA ILE A 204 -14.60 -23.51 -11.54
C ILE A 204 -14.30 -22.05 -11.17
N PHE A 205 -14.60 -21.66 -9.93
CA PHE A 205 -14.38 -20.29 -9.45
C PHE A 205 -12.89 -19.93 -9.43
N ALA A 206 -12.04 -20.80 -8.87
CA ALA A 206 -10.59 -20.59 -8.83
C ALA A 206 -9.99 -20.49 -10.23
N PHE A 207 -10.44 -21.38 -11.16
CA PHE A 207 -9.98 -21.40 -12.54
C PHE A 207 -10.44 -20.14 -13.31
N ALA A 208 -11.71 -19.78 -13.25
CA ALA A 208 -12.22 -18.56 -13.88
C ALA A 208 -11.52 -17.31 -13.35
N HIS A 209 -11.21 -17.27 -12.05
CA HIS A 209 -10.45 -16.17 -11.44
C HIS A 209 -8.99 -16.13 -11.94
N PHE A 210 -8.34 -17.28 -12.10
CA PHE A 210 -7.03 -17.37 -12.74
C PHE A 210 -7.08 -16.86 -14.18
N VAL A 211 -8.05 -17.30 -14.98
CA VAL A 211 -8.25 -16.82 -16.37
C VAL A 211 -8.41 -15.30 -16.43
N LYS A 212 -9.21 -14.73 -15.54
CA LYS A 212 -9.34 -13.27 -15.41
C LYS A 212 -7.97 -12.60 -15.29
N HIS A 213 -7.14 -13.06 -14.35
CA HIS A 213 -5.80 -12.52 -14.15
C HIS A 213 -4.86 -12.79 -15.33
N TYR A 214 -4.96 -13.96 -15.94
CA TYR A 214 -4.15 -14.32 -17.10
C TYR A 214 -4.41 -13.40 -18.31
N LEU A 215 -5.69 -13.10 -18.56
CA LEU A 215 -6.13 -12.23 -19.66
C LEU A 215 -5.83 -10.75 -19.42
N THR A 216 -5.93 -10.30 -18.17
CA THR A 216 -5.84 -8.86 -17.83
C THR A 216 -4.49 -8.45 -17.23
N GLY A 217 -3.58 -9.39 -17.02
CA GLY A 217 -2.32 -9.24 -16.30
C GLY A 217 -2.51 -9.45 -14.78
N GLY A 218 -1.45 -9.88 -14.12
CA GLY A 218 -1.45 -10.19 -12.68
C GLY A 218 -1.67 -11.67 -12.35
N ALA A 219 -1.60 -12.56 -13.35
CA ALA A 219 -1.50 -13.97 -13.08
C ALA A 219 -0.19 -14.29 -12.35
N LYS A 220 -0.27 -15.11 -11.30
CA LYS A 220 0.89 -15.52 -10.51
C LYS A 220 0.96 -17.04 -10.37
N ILE A 221 2.16 -17.54 -10.14
CA ILE A 221 2.41 -18.98 -9.92
C ILE A 221 1.52 -19.52 -8.80
N ARG A 222 1.28 -18.73 -7.72
CA ARG A 222 0.40 -19.16 -6.63
C ARG A 222 -1.04 -19.47 -7.06
N ASN A 223 -1.53 -18.85 -8.13
CA ASN A 223 -2.87 -19.17 -8.64
C ASN A 223 -2.87 -20.55 -9.34
N ILE A 224 -1.76 -20.92 -9.98
CA ILE A 224 -1.56 -22.23 -10.60
C ILE A 224 -1.40 -23.31 -9.52
N THR A 225 -0.63 -23.02 -8.46
CA THR A 225 -0.49 -23.96 -7.33
C THR A 225 -1.80 -24.16 -6.58
N ASP A 226 -2.65 -23.13 -6.45
CA ASP A 226 -4.00 -23.28 -5.90
C ASP A 226 -4.82 -24.31 -6.72
N LEU A 227 -4.79 -24.19 -8.05
CA LEU A 227 -5.49 -25.13 -8.93
C LEU A 227 -4.95 -26.57 -8.80
N TYR A 228 -3.64 -26.73 -8.70
CA TYR A 228 -3.04 -28.05 -8.47
C TYR A 228 -3.59 -28.71 -7.19
N TYR A 229 -3.66 -27.97 -6.07
CA TYR A 229 -4.19 -28.52 -4.83
C TYR A 229 -5.68 -28.84 -4.90
N LEU A 230 -6.47 -28.08 -5.65
CA LEU A 230 -7.88 -28.39 -5.89
C LEU A 230 -8.04 -29.66 -6.72
N TRP A 231 -7.27 -29.82 -7.80
CA TRP A 231 -7.25 -31.07 -8.60
C TRP A 231 -6.81 -32.26 -7.77
N LYS A 232 -5.74 -32.11 -6.98
CA LYS A 232 -5.23 -33.19 -6.12
C LYS A 232 -6.24 -33.60 -5.05
N ARG A 233 -7.01 -32.67 -4.53
CA ARG A 233 -8.10 -32.97 -3.58
C ARG A 233 -9.17 -33.85 -4.23
N GLY A 234 -9.50 -33.59 -5.48
CA GLY A 234 -10.58 -34.28 -6.20
C GLY A 234 -11.98 -33.97 -5.66
N GLY A 235 -12.91 -34.83 -5.98
CA GLY A 235 -14.31 -34.73 -5.56
C GLY A 235 -15.19 -33.84 -6.43
N GLU A 236 -14.66 -33.37 -7.58
CA GLU A 236 -15.42 -32.64 -8.58
C GLU A 236 -16.26 -33.57 -9.47
N ASP A 237 -17.46 -33.09 -9.81
CA ASP A 237 -18.28 -33.68 -10.87
C ASP A 237 -17.71 -33.24 -12.23
N LYS A 238 -16.98 -34.16 -12.89
CA LYS A 238 -16.28 -33.89 -14.15
C LYS A 238 -17.22 -33.53 -15.29
N ALA A 239 -18.40 -34.16 -15.38
CA ALA A 239 -19.35 -33.88 -16.43
C ALA A 239 -19.92 -32.46 -16.28
N ARG A 240 -20.30 -32.08 -15.07
CA ARG A 240 -20.76 -30.72 -14.76
C ARG A 240 -19.65 -29.69 -14.96
N LEU A 241 -18.43 -29.97 -14.52
CA LEU A 241 -17.26 -29.11 -14.71
C LEU A 241 -17.03 -28.83 -16.19
N GLU A 242 -16.94 -29.85 -17.02
CA GLU A 242 -16.69 -29.71 -18.47
C GLU A 242 -17.82 -28.94 -19.14
N ALA A 243 -19.08 -29.26 -18.86
CA ALA A 243 -20.24 -28.58 -19.44
C ALA A 243 -20.26 -27.08 -19.07
N VAL A 244 -19.92 -26.71 -17.83
CA VAL A 244 -19.86 -25.30 -17.41
C VAL A 244 -18.70 -24.58 -18.08
N LEU A 245 -17.52 -25.18 -18.14
CA LEU A 245 -16.35 -24.57 -18.77
C LEU A 245 -16.51 -24.45 -20.30
N GLU A 246 -17.21 -25.38 -20.94
CA GLU A 246 -17.56 -25.27 -22.35
C GLU A 246 -18.51 -24.08 -22.61
N ASN A 247 -19.55 -23.91 -21.80
CA ASN A 247 -20.44 -22.76 -21.85
C ASN A 247 -19.71 -21.42 -21.61
N MET A 248 -18.63 -21.42 -20.84
CA MET A 248 -17.78 -20.25 -20.62
C MET A 248 -16.71 -20.07 -21.71
N ASN A 249 -16.59 -20.97 -22.69
CA ASN A 249 -15.53 -21.05 -23.69
C ASN A 249 -14.11 -21.16 -23.05
N LEU A 250 -13.98 -21.91 -21.98
CA LEU A 250 -12.76 -22.07 -21.18
C LEU A 250 -12.26 -23.52 -21.13
N LEU A 251 -13.00 -24.49 -21.69
CA LEU A 251 -12.68 -25.93 -21.55
C LEU A 251 -11.33 -26.29 -22.16
N ASP A 252 -11.01 -25.75 -23.34
CA ASP A 252 -9.73 -26.05 -24.00
C ASP A 252 -8.55 -25.55 -23.19
N PHE A 253 -8.63 -24.32 -22.68
CA PHE A 253 -7.58 -23.78 -21.83
C PHE A 253 -7.45 -24.56 -20.52
N TYR A 254 -8.57 -24.99 -19.94
CA TYR A 254 -8.58 -25.83 -18.75
C TYR A 254 -7.80 -27.13 -18.98
N LYS A 255 -8.05 -27.85 -20.09
CA LYS A 255 -7.35 -29.11 -20.43
C LYS A 255 -5.85 -28.89 -20.67
N ILE A 256 -5.50 -27.81 -21.37
CA ILE A 256 -4.09 -27.41 -21.60
C ILE A 256 -3.39 -27.10 -20.27
N LEU A 257 -4.02 -26.30 -19.41
CA LEU A 257 -3.45 -25.93 -18.12
C LEU A 257 -3.29 -27.16 -17.22
N LEU A 258 -4.33 -27.97 -17.07
CA LEU A 258 -4.30 -29.20 -16.26
C LEU A 258 -3.16 -30.10 -16.66
N LYS A 259 -3.03 -30.43 -17.97
CA LYS A 259 -1.96 -31.26 -18.50
C LYS A 259 -0.57 -30.75 -18.09
N ASN A 260 -0.31 -29.46 -18.30
CA ASN A 260 1.01 -28.88 -18.06
C ASN A 260 1.32 -28.70 -16.55
N VAL A 261 0.31 -28.41 -15.74
CA VAL A 261 0.50 -28.31 -14.30
C VAL A 261 0.75 -29.67 -13.67
N MET A 262 0.05 -30.70 -14.10
CA MET A 262 0.32 -32.07 -13.65
C MET A 262 1.73 -32.52 -14.06
N ALA A 263 2.15 -32.28 -15.30
CA ALA A 263 3.51 -32.55 -15.75
C ALA A 263 4.55 -31.84 -14.87
N TRP A 264 4.33 -30.54 -14.54
CA TRP A 264 5.24 -29.79 -13.65
C TRP A 264 5.39 -30.46 -12.28
N PHE A 265 4.28 -30.81 -11.64
CA PHE A 265 4.32 -31.39 -10.29
C PHE A 265 4.81 -32.87 -10.29
N GLU A 266 4.71 -33.57 -11.41
CA GLU A 266 5.29 -34.90 -11.62
C GLU A 266 6.78 -34.84 -11.99
N GLY A 267 7.32 -33.66 -12.30
CA GLY A 267 8.70 -33.47 -12.74
C GLY A 267 8.93 -33.83 -14.20
N SER A 268 7.87 -33.88 -14.99
CA SER A 268 7.89 -34.15 -16.44
C SER A 268 8.01 -32.81 -17.22
N PRO A 269 8.56 -32.86 -18.46
CA PRO A 269 8.59 -31.69 -19.33
C PRO A 269 7.19 -31.23 -19.70
N PHE A 270 7.01 -29.92 -19.81
CA PHE A 270 5.78 -29.32 -20.34
C PHE A 270 5.97 -28.88 -21.80
N ASP A 271 4.86 -28.78 -22.53
CA ASP A 271 4.85 -28.38 -23.93
C ASP A 271 4.97 -26.83 -24.09
N GLU A 272 4.96 -26.38 -25.37
CA GLU A 272 5.06 -24.92 -25.68
C GLU A 272 3.96 -24.11 -25.01
N ALA A 273 2.76 -24.65 -24.87
CA ALA A 273 1.68 -23.96 -24.17
C ALA A 273 1.98 -23.83 -22.66
N GLY A 274 2.54 -24.87 -22.06
CA GLY A 274 3.02 -24.86 -20.67
C GLY A 274 4.11 -23.81 -20.44
N GLU A 275 5.14 -23.79 -21.31
CA GLU A 275 6.18 -22.74 -21.25
C GLU A 275 5.59 -21.34 -21.31
N LEU A 276 4.62 -21.11 -22.19
CA LEU A 276 3.94 -19.83 -22.32
C LEU A 276 3.17 -19.45 -21.05
N ILE A 277 2.44 -20.40 -20.46
CA ILE A 277 1.67 -20.19 -19.23
C ILE A 277 2.59 -19.85 -18.06
N PHE A 278 3.63 -20.66 -17.82
CA PHE A 278 4.53 -20.46 -16.68
C PHE A 278 5.38 -19.21 -16.82
N ARG A 279 5.93 -18.94 -18.00
CA ARG A 279 6.63 -17.70 -18.28
C ARG A 279 5.75 -16.48 -18.00
N THR A 280 4.50 -16.49 -18.50
CA THR A 280 3.55 -15.43 -18.25
C THR A 280 3.29 -15.24 -16.76
N ALA A 281 3.04 -16.32 -16.02
CA ALA A 281 2.75 -16.25 -14.59
C ALA A 281 3.95 -15.77 -13.75
N LEU A 282 5.18 -16.09 -14.17
CA LEU A 282 6.41 -15.64 -13.49
C LEU A 282 6.76 -14.19 -13.79
N THR A 283 6.41 -13.67 -14.97
CA THR A 283 6.80 -12.31 -15.42
C THR A 283 5.70 -11.26 -15.24
N ASP A 284 4.46 -11.66 -14.98
CA ASP A 284 3.35 -10.69 -14.79
C ASP A 284 3.57 -9.85 -13.55
N SER A 285 3.54 -8.53 -13.74
CA SER A 285 3.73 -7.57 -12.66
C SER A 285 2.53 -7.50 -11.71
N ASN A 286 2.78 -7.02 -10.48
CA ASN A 286 1.72 -6.74 -9.49
C ASN A 286 0.81 -5.56 -9.89
N GLU A 287 1.17 -4.76 -10.89
CA GLU A 287 0.41 -3.60 -11.34
C GLU A 287 -0.67 -3.99 -12.36
N TYR A 288 -1.70 -4.63 -11.88
CA TYR A 288 -2.87 -5.09 -12.63
C TYR A 288 -3.47 -4.06 -13.62
N LYS A 289 -3.44 -2.76 -13.30
CA LYS A 289 -4.07 -1.72 -14.13
C LYS A 289 -3.15 -1.01 -15.12
N SER A 290 -1.86 -1.24 -15.04
CA SER A 290 -0.86 -0.66 -15.94
C SER A 290 -0.28 -1.66 -16.92
N SER A 291 -0.63 -2.94 -16.82
CA SER A 291 -0.10 -3.96 -17.72
C SER A 291 -0.60 -3.75 -19.16
N ARG A 292 0.31 -3.90 -20.12
CA ARG A 292 -0.01 -3.86 -21.56
C ARG A 292 -1.13 -4.84 -21.91
N LYS A 293 -1.19 -6.00 -21.27
CA LYS A 293 -2.24 -7.01 -21.45
C LYS A 293 -3.63 -6.47 -21.11
N PHE A 294 -3.78 -5.72 -20.01
CA PHE A 294 -5.05 -5.11 -19.64
C PHE A 294 -5.54 -4.13 -20.72
N ILE A 295 -4.62 -3.30 -21.26
CA ILE A 295 -4.93 -2.35 -22.32
C ILE A 295 -5.39 -3.09 -23.58
N PHE A 296 -4.74 -4.20 -23.96
CA PHE A 296 -5.12 -5.02 -25.11
C PHE A 296 -6.44 -5.74 -24.88
N TRP A 297 -6.64 -6.31 -23.71
CA TRP A 297 -7.90 -6.95 -23.34
C TRP A 297 -9.07 -5.96 -23.38
N GLU A 298 -8.91 -4.78 -22.76
CA GLU A 298 -9.93 -3.71 -22.78
C GLU A 298 -10.19 -3.23 -24.22
N ALA A 299 -9.17 -3.04 -25.01
CA ALA A 299 -9.29 -2.64 -26.41
C ALA A 299 -10.09 -3.66 -27.23
N ARG A 300 -9.87 -4.96 -26.99
CA ARG A 300 -10.55 -6.04 -27.68
C ARG A 300 -11.98 -6.25 -27.19
N SER A 301 -12.23 -6.28 -25.90
CA SER A 301 -13.58 -6.41 -25.33
C SER A 301 -14.53 -5.27 -25.81
N ASN A 302 -13.96 -4.11 -26.17
CA ASN A 302 -14.71 -2.98 -26.70
C ASN A 302 -14.92 -2.98 -28.23
N ARG A 303 -14.20 -3.81 -29.02
CA ARG A 303 -14.14 -3.69 -30.50
C ARG A 303 -14.74 -4.83 -31.28
N GLY A 304 -14.90 -6.02 -30.69
CA GLY A 304 -15.18 -7.23 -31.46
C GLY A 304 -13.99 -7.64 -32.38
N MET A 305 -14.08 -8.77 -33.07
CA MET A 305 -12.95 -9.40 -33.80
C MET A 305 -12.56 -8.76 -35.15
N THR A 306 -12.93 -7.52 -35.46
CA THR A 306 -12.60 -6.90 -36.77
C THR A 306 -11.34 -6.07 -36.74
N LYS A 307 -10.59 -6.10 -37.88
CA LYS A 307 -9.36 -5.31 -38.11
C LYS A 307 -9.50 -3.86 -37.66
N THR A 308 -8.50 -3.38 -36.93
CA THR A 308 -8.50 -2.04 -36.32
C THR A 308 -8.36 -0.94 -37.37
N THR A 309 -9.48 -0.37 -37.84
CA THR A 309 -9.44 0.89 -38.59
C THR A 309 -9.06 2.06 -37.67
N GLY A 310 -8.41 3.11 -38.20
CA GLY A 310 -8.03 4.32 -37.44
C GLY A 310 -9.21 4.91 -36.64
N ILE A 311 -10.42 4.83 -37.18
CA ILE A 311 -11.69 5.25 -36.53
C ILE A 311 -11.96 4.43 -35.26
N ALA A 312 -11.69 3.11 -35.25
CA ALA A 312 -11.90 2.28 -34.06
C ALA A 312 -10.89 2.61 -32.95
N LYS A 313 -9.64 2.97 -33.31
CA LYS A 313 -8.60 3.42 -32.37
C LYS A 313 -9.04 4.72 -31.68
N VAL A 314 -9.48 5.70 -32.47
CA VAL A 314 -10.00 7.00 -31.98
C VAL A 314 -11.24 6.81 -31.08
N ARG A 315 -12.18 5.96 -31.49
CA ARG A 315 -13.39 5.68 -30.70
C ARG A 315 -13.08 5.04 -29.33
N THR A 316 -12.05 4.19 -29.25
CA THR A 316 -11.62 3.59 -27.98
C THR A 316 -10.92 4.62 -27.10
N MET A 317 -10.09 5.46 -27.67
CA MET A 317 -9.47 6.57 -26.98
C MET A 317 -10.54 7.53 -26.40
N LEU A 318 -11.56 7.89 -27.19
CA LEU A 318 -12.67 8.71 -26.73
C LEU A 318 -13.47 8.03 -25.61
N LYS A 319 -13.75 6.73 -25.68
CA LYS A 319 -14.42 5.99 -24.59
C LYS A 319 -13.58 5.94 -23.31
N SER A 320 -12.28 5.83 -23.40
CA SER A 320 -11.37 5.87 -22.24
C SER A 320 -11.28 7.28 -21.65
N PHE A 321 -11.42 8.31 -22.48
CA PHE A 321 -11.45 9.71 -22.05
C PHE A 321 -12.81 10.07 -21.41
N PHE A 322 -13.92 9.73 -22.08
CA PHE A 322 -15.29 10.00 -21.61
C PHE A 322 -15.81 8.80 -20.81
N ILE A 323 -15.38 8.70 -19.56
CA ILE A 323 -15.88 7.65 -18.66
C ILE A 323 -17.40 7.80 -18.52
N PRO A 324 -18.20 6.69 -18.64
CA PRO A 324 -19.64 6.74 -18.47
C PRO A 324 -20.04 7.38 -17.13
N ALA A 325 -21.06 8.23 -17.17
CA ALA A 325 -21.58 8.94 -15.99
C ALA A 325 -21.86 7.99 -14.82
N LYS A 326 -22.36 6.78 -15.07
CA LYS A 326 -22.64 5.76 -14.06
C LYS A 326 -21.40 5.38 -13.24
N LYS A 327 -20.23 5.24 -13.87
CA LYS A 327 -18.94 4.97 -13.20
C LYS A 327 -18.42 6.19 -12.43
N ILE A 328 -18.70 7.40 -12.92
CA ILE A 328 -18.30 8.64 -12.23
C ILE A 328 -19.24 8.88 -11.03
N HIS A 329 -20.53 8.61 -11.17
CA HIS A 329 -21.51 8.76 -10.10
C HIS A 329 -21.26 7.82 -8.92
N SER A 330 -20.75 6.61 -9.14
CA SER A 330 -20.41 5.69 -8.06
C SER A 330 -19.20 6.20 -7.24
N LYS A 331 -18.22 6.82 -7.92
CA LYS A 331 -17.00 7.30 -7.28
C LYS A 331 -17.12 8.72 -6.72
N TYR A 332 -17.87 9.59 -7.37
CA TYR A 332 -18.02 11.01 -7.03
C TYR A 332 -19.50 11.40 -6.95
N LYS A 333 -20.09 11.29 -5.77
CA LYS A 333 -21.54 11.54 -5.53
C LYS A 333 -22.01 12.94 -5.95
N ILE A 334 -21.08 13.93 -6.05
CA ILE A 334 -21.40 15.29 -6.47
C ILE A 334 -21.94 15.33 -7.91
N PHE A 335 -21.40 14.51 -8.82
CA PHE A 335 -21.88 14.47 -10.21
C PHE A 335 -23.25 13.79 -10.37
N ARG A 336 -23.72 13.07 -9.34
CA ARG A 336 -25.10 12.56 -9.28
C ARG A 336 -26.09 13.67 -8.97
N LYS A 337 -25.64 14.69 -8.19
CA LYS A 337 -26.46 15.87 -7.86
C LYS A 337 -26.38 16.97 -8.92
N LEU A 338 -25.21 17.12 -9.54
CA LEU A 338 -24.88 18.17 -10.52
C LEU A 338 -24.32 17.55 -11.80
N PRO A 339 -25.14 16.87 -12.62
CA PRO A 339 -24.69 16.13 -13.80
C PRO A 339 -24.11 17.04 -14.89
N PHE A 340 -24.46 18.32 -14.93
CA PHE A 340 -23.92 19.29 -15.88
C PHE A 340 -22.43 19.62 -15.65
N LEU A 341 -21.85 19.25 -14.52
CA LEU A 341 -20.41 19.38 -14.27
C LEU A 341 -19.57 18.23 -14.89
N LEU A 342 -20.20 17.19 -15.45
CA LEU A 342 -19.49 16.07 -16.08
C LEU A 342 -18.57 16.50 -17.24
N PRO A 343 -18.98 17.38 -18.16
CA PRO A 343 -18.09 17.86 -19.22
C PRO A 343 -16.82 18.55 -18.68
N LEU A 344 -16.98 19.39 -17.67
CA LEU A 344 -15.85 20.06 -17.01
C LEU A 344 -14.92 19.07 -16.30
N PHE A 345 -15.48 18.01 -15.72
CA PHE A 345 -14.70 16.92 -15.11
C PHE A 345 -13.87 16.16 -16.16
N TRP A 346 -14.42 15.85 -17.34
CA TRP A 346 -13.67 15.19 -18.41
C TRP A 346 -12.54 16.05 -18.94
N ILE A 347 -12.77 17.36 -19.16
CA ILE A 347 -11.76 18.34 -19.56
C ILE A 347 -10.66 18.42 -18.50
N TRP A 348 -11.02 18.61 -17.24
CA TRP A 348 -10.07 18.65 -16.13
C TRP A 348 -9.23 17.37 -16.03
N ARG A 349 -9.88 16.21 -16.17
CA ARG A 349 -9.19 14.92 -16.17
C ARG A 349 -8.20 14.78 -17.33
N GLY A 350 -8.53 15.29 -18.50
CA GLY A 350 -7.61 15.35 -19.65
C GLY A 350 -6.36 16.16 -19.34
N PHE A 351 -6.56 17.38 -18.88
CA PHE A 351 -5.45 18.24 -18.44
C PHE A 351 -4.64 17.60 -17.31
N TYR A 352 -5.29 17.02 -16.33
CA TYR A 352 -4.62 16.29 -15.23
C TYR A 352 -3.77 15.13 -15.74
N SER A 353 -4.27 14.37 -16.72
CA SER A 353 -3.54 13.24 -17.29
C SER A 353 -2.32 13.71 -18.11
N ILE A 354 -2.43 14.81 -18.84
CA ILE A 354 -1.33 15.39 -19.61
C ILE A 354 -0.24 15.95 -18.68
N LEU A 355 -0.64 16.62 -17.59
CA LEU A 355 0.30 17.29 -16.70
C LEU A 355 0.97 16.34 -15.70
N PHE A 356 0.21 15.39 -15.15
CA PHE A 356 0.64 14.59 -14.00
C PHE A 356 0.78 13.08 -14.27
N ARG A 357 0.35 12.60 -15.45
CA ARG A 357 0.44 11.20 -15.85
C ARG A 357 1.01 11.03 -17.27
N LYS A 358 1.93 11.89 -17.63
CA LYS A 358 2.50 12.00 -18.99
C LYS A 358 3.09 10.68 -19.48
N GLU A 359 3.80 9.94 -18.62
CA GLU A 359 4.40 8.66 -18.99
C GLU A 359 3.35 7.57 -19.23
N ARG A 360 2.34 7.45 -18.36
CA ARG A 360 1.20 6.53 -18.60
C ARG A 360 0.41 6.87 -19.86
N LEU A 361 0.28 8.17 -20.15
CA LEU A 361 -0.39 8.61 -21.37
C LEU A 361 0.44 8.27 -22.61
N LYS A 362 1.75 8.47 -22.57
CA LYS A 362 2.68 8.06 -23.64
C LYS A 362 2.62 6.55 -23.87
N GLU A 363 2.67 5.74 -22.80
CA GLU A 363 2.58 4.29 -22.89
C GLU A 363 1.24 3.86 -23.49
N TYR A 364 0.12 4.42 -23.03
CA TYR A 364 -1.21 4.15 -23.59
C TYR A 364 -1.32 4.52 -25.08
N VAL A 365 -0.78 5.67 -25.48
CA VAL A 365 -0.78 6.13 -26.86
C VAL A 365 0.17 5.27 -27.71
N SER A 366 1.37 4.92 -27.23
CA SER A 366 2.33 4.07 -27.94
C SER A 366 1.71 2.69 -28.22
N VAL A 367 1.12 2.06 -27.21
CA VAL A 367 0.43 0.77 -27.32
C VAL A 367 -0.74 0.83 -28.30
N GLN A 368 -1.44 1.96 -28.41
CA GLN A 368 -2.61 2.10 -29.30
C GLN A 368 -2.23 2.44 -30.75
N PHE A 369 -1.16 3.22 -30.98
CA PHE A 369 -0.88 3.82 -32.27
C PHE A 369 0.45 3.41 -32.91
N LYS A 370 1.53 3.16 -32.15
CA LYS A 370 2.84 2.80 -32.71
C LYS A 370 3.05 1.29 -32.89
N ASP A 371 2.81 0.53 -31.82
CA ASP A 371 3.16 -0.89 -31.74
C ASP A 371 1.95 -1.80 -31.63
N GLY A 372 0.74 -1.21 -31.57
CA GLY A 372 -0.48 -1.90 -31.19
C GLY A 372 -0.81 -3.13 -32.04
N ASP A 373 -0.62 -3.03 -33.34
CA ASP A 373 -1.01 -4.11 -34.26
C ASP A 373 -0.05 -5.32 -34.13
N LYS A 374 1.26 -5.09 -34.04
CA LYS A 374 2.28 -6.14 -33.83
C LYS A 374 2.12 -6.86 -32.49
N TYR A 375 1.87 -6.10 -31.42
CA TYR A 375 1.63 -6.68 -30.09
C TYR A 375 0.27 -7.38 -30.01
N LEU A 376 -0.74 -6.84 -30.70
CA LEU A 376 -2.05 -7.48 -30.76
C LEU A 376 -1.99 -8.83 -31.50
N ASP A 377 -1.26 -8.90 -32.63
CA ASP A 377 -1.07 -10.13 -33.38
C ASP A 377 -0.33 -11.18 -32.53
N LYS A 378 0.73 -10.77 -31.83
CA LYS A 378 1.43 -11.63 -30.88
C LYS A 378 0.49 -12.14 -29.78
N TYR A 379 -0.22 -11.24 -29.12
CA TYR A 379 -1.19 -11.59 -28.07
C TYR A 379 -2.28 -12.53 -28.59
N MET A 380 -2.77 -12.30 -29.80
CA MET A 380 -3.78 -13.16 -30.43
C MET A 380 -3.25 -14.55 -30.77
N LYS A 381 -1.99 -14.63 -31.23
CA LYS A 381 -1.33 -15.92 -31.48
C LYS A 381 -1.19 -16.70 -30.16
N GLU A 382 -0.75 -16.02 -29.07
CA GLU A 382 -0.66 -16.63 -27.75
C GLU A 382 -2.03 -17.10 -27.24
N MET A 383 -3.08 -16.30 -27.38
CA MET A 383 -4.44 -16.69 -26.98
C MET A 383 -4.98 -17.88 -27.80
N LYS A 384 -4.64 -17.95 -29.08
CA LYS A 384 -5.00 -19.09 -29.95
C LYS A 384 -4.28 -20.35 -29.51
N THR A 385 -2.98 -20.30 -29.25
CA THR A 385 -2.19 -21.43 -28.74
C THR A 385 -2.78 -21.98 -27.43
N LEU A 386 -3.42 -21.15 -26.63
CA LEU A 386 -4.01 -21.52 -25.34
C LEU A 386 -5.52 -21.83 -25.40
N GLY A 387 -6.16 -21.79 -26.59
CA GLY A 387 -7.62 -21.99 -26.68
C GLY A 387 -8.45 -20.89 -26.03
N LEU A 388 -7.88 -19.69 -25.81
CA LEU A 388 -8.54 -18.54 -25.20
C LEU A 388 -9.07 -17.50 -26.20
N GLU A 389 -9.03 -17.79 -27.48
CA GLU A 389 -9.44 -16.85 -28.53
C GLU A 389 -10.90 -16.41 -28.43
N HIS A 390 -11.78 -17.29 -27.93
CA HIS A 390 -13.21 -17.03 -27.76
C HIS A 390 -13.56 -16.43 -26.39
N ALA A 391 -12.78 -16.66 -25.37
CA ALA A 391 -12.99 -16.13 -24.00
C ALA A 391 -12.89 -14.60 -23.90
N VAL A 392 -12.44 -13.93 -24.96
CA VAL A 392 -12.20 -12.48 -25.00
C VAL A 392 -13.34 -11.69 -25.69
N VAL A 393 -14.43 -12.35 -26.14
CA VAL A 393 -15.37 -11.79 -27.12
C VAL A 393 -16.81 -11.66 -26.62
N THR A 394 -17.11 -11.23 -25.45
CA THR A 394 -18.51 -10.92 -25.11
C THR A 394 -18.72 -9.52 -24.56
N GLY A 395 -18.76 -8.56 -25.45
CA GLY A 395 -19.14 -7.18 -25.20
C GLY A 395 -20.31 -6.70 -26.05
N LYS A 396 -21.38 -7.49 -26.25
CA LYS A 396 -22.65 -6.98 -26.78
C LYS A 396 -23.70 -6.95 -25.67
N SER A 397 -23.84 -5.77 -25.06
CA SER A 397 -24.98 -5.40 -24.23
C SER A 397 -26.27 -5.42 -25.07
N GLY A 398 -27.01 -6.50 -24.99
CA GLY A 398 -28.42 -6.51 -25.35
C GLY A 398 -29.22 -6.02 -24.17
N SER A 399 -29.79 -4.83 -24.30
CA SER A 399 -30.69 -4.24 -23.31
C SER A 399 -32.00 -5.03 -23.21
N VAL A 400 -32.21 -5.72 -22.09
CA VAL A 400 -33.56 -6.09 -21.67
C VAL A 400 -33.92 -5.26 -20.44
N ARG A 401 -34.69 -4.22 -20.69
CA ARG A 401 -35.36 -3.43 -19.65
C ARG A 401 -36.48 -4.27 -19.04
N LYS A 402 -36.30 -4.75 -17.80
CA LYS A 402 -37.43 -5.10 -16.94
C LYS A 402 -37.57 -4.04 -15.84
N ARG A 403 -38.72 -3.35 -15.96
CA ARG A 403 -39.25 -2.41 -14.99
C ARG A 403 -39.67 -3.16 -13.74
N MET A 404 -39.06 -2.86 -12.58
CA MET A 404 -39.70 -3.18 -11.30
C MET A 404 -39.91 -1.88 -10.51
N LYS A 405 -41.15 -1.75 -10.02
CA LYS A 405 -41.68 -0.60 -9.32
C LYS A 405 -41.04 -0.42 -7.93
N LYS A 406 -40.83 0.84 -7.60
CA LYS A 406 -40.56 1.31 -6.24
C LYS A 406 -41.79 1.06 -5.34
N SER A 407 -41.54 0.56 -4.12
CA SER A 407 -42.38 0.93 -2.98
C SER A 407 -41.42 1.53 -1.90
N ALA A 408 -41.83 2.71 -1.50
CA ALA A 408 -41.16 3.44 -0.43
C ALA A 408 -41.91 3.17 0.88
N SER A 409 -41.18 2.92 1.97
CA SER A 409 -41.72 3.17 3.30
C SER A 409 -40.73 4.01 4.09
N LYS A 410 -41.24 5.14 4.55
CA LYS A 410 -40.63 6.04 5.52
C LYS A 410 -40.73 5.42 6.91
N HIS A 411 -39.66 5.45 7.67
CA HIS A 411 -39.79 5.44 9.14
C HIS A 411 -38.86 6.49 9.70
N ASN A 412 -39.46 7.46 10.36
CA ASN A 412 -38.88 8.43 11.27
C ASN A 412 -38.84 7.81 12.68
N GLY A 413 -37.75 7.98 13.39
CA GLY A 413 -37.66 7.71 14.81
C GLY A 413 -36.63 8.63 15.46
N PRO A 414 -36.83 9.05 16.73
CA PRO A 414 -36.41 10.35 17.24
C PRO A 414 -34.99 10.39 17.83
N GLY A 415 -34.48 11.61 17.95
CA GLY A 415 -33.15 11.93 18.47
C GLY A 415 -32.98 11.64 19.97
N GLN A 416 -31.74 11.38 20.32
CA GLN A 416 -31.24 11.54 21.70
C GLN A 416 -30.08 12.50 21.70
N ASP A 417 -30.29 13.60 22.44
CA ASP A 417 -29.31 14.55 22.90
C ASP A 417 -28.36 13.86 23.89
N THR A 418 -27.05 13.99 23.68
CA THR A 418 -26.07 13.79 24.76
C THR A 418 -25.03 14.89 24.76
N MET A 419 -25.12 15.67 25.81
CA MET A 419 -24.15 16.53 26.51
C MET A 419 -22.85 16.97 25.76
N ARG A 420 -22.73 18.29 25.69
CA ARG A 420 -21.48 19.02 25.42
C ARG A 420 -20.55 18.96 26.64
N PRO A 421 -19.23 18.78 26.45
CA PRO A 421 -18.24 19.27 27.38
C PRO A 421 -17.78 20.68 26.96
N GLU A 422 -17.66 21.56 27.94
CA GLU A 422 -17.18 22.91 27.81
C GLU A 422 -15.66 23.03 27.70
N SER A 423 -15.22 24.12 27.09
CA SER A 423 -13.86 24.66 26.99
C SER A 423 -12.78 23.77 26.38
N ALA A 424 -12.68 23.82 25.07
CA ALA A 424 -11.53 23.31 24.33
C ALA A 424 -10.68 24.51 23.84
N GLY A 425 -9.36 24.44 24.05
CA GLY A 425 -8.39 25.38 23.51
C GLY A 425 -8.39 25.41 21.97
N HIS A 426 -7.81 26.46 21.41
CA HIS A 426 -7.76 26.69 19.97
C HIS A 426 -7.07 25.52 19.25
N GLY A 427 -7.75 24.88 18.27
CA GLY A 427 -7.20 23.71 17.57
C GLY A 427 -7.46 22.34 18.20
N SER A 428 -8.19 22.25 19.32
CA SER A 428 -8.39 21.04 20.13
C SER A 428 -9.05 19.84 19.38
N GLY A 429 -9.73 20.08 18.27
CA GLY A 429 -10.41 19.05 17.48
C GLY A 429 -9.55 18.36 16.40
N LEU A 430 -8.29 18.76 16.22
CA LEU A 430 -7.41 18.27 15.15
C LEU A 430 -6.61 17.02 15.53
N LEU A 431 -6.35 16.82 16.82
CA LEU A 431 -5.70 15.65 17.39
C LEU A 431 -6.58 15.05 18.47
N THR A 432 -6.59 13.73 18.55
CA THR A 432 -7.28 13.01 19.64
C THR A 432 -6.60 13.28 20.97
N PRO A 433 -7.29 13.14 22.12
CA PRO A 433 -6.67 13.27 23.44
C PRO A 433 -5.44 12.36 23.61
N ARG A 434 -5.51 11.13 23.09
CA ARG A 434 -4.42 10.14 23.08
C ARG A 434 -3.20 10.62 22.29
N GLU A 435 -3.40 11.17 21.08
CA GLU A 435 -2.32 11.72 20.25
C GLU A 435 -1.64 12.93 20.94
N ARG A 436 -2.41 13.78 21.60
CA ARG A 436 -1.87 14.93 22.34
C ARG A 436 -0.95 14.50 23.47
N VAL A 437 -1.39 13.53 24.28
CA VAL A 437 -0.59 12.98 25.38
C VAL A 437 0.67 12.32 24.84
N LEU A 438 0.58 11.62 23.73
CA LEU A 438 1.74 10.95 23.11
C LEU A 438 2.76 11.96 22.57
N VAL A 439 2.34 13.06 21.94
CA VAL A 439 3.26 14.14 21.53
C VAL A 439 4.01 14.71 22.72
N LYS A 440 3.32 15.04 23.82
CA LYS A 440 3.95 15.52 25.04
C LYS A 440 4.96 14.53 25.59
N ALA A 441 4.58 13.27 25.74
CA ALA A 441 5.44 12.22 26.27
C ALA A 441 6.70 12.00 25.41
N LEU A 442 6.54 11.95 24.10
CA LEU A 442 7.66 11.78 23.16
C LEU A 442 8.56 13.01 23.09
N SER A 443 8.02 14.20 23.23
CA SER A 443 8.81 15.45 23.27
C SER A 443 9.52 15.67 24.60
N GLY A 444 9.28 14.84 25.62
CA GLY A 444 9.88 14.99 26.93
C GLY A 444 9.17 16.01 27.84
N ASP A 445 7.95 16.40 27.50
CA ASP A 445 7.13 17.29 28.36
C ASP A 445 6.46 16.44 29.45
N LEU A 446 6.91 16.63 30.69
CA LEU A 446 6.44 15.87 31.85
C LEU A 446 4.96 16.12 32.21
N SER A 447 4.34 17.15 31.67
CA SER A 447 2.91 17.43 31.89
C SER A 447 1.98 16.34 31.31
N PHE A 448 2.52 15.36 30.56
CA PHE A 448 1.76 14.20 30.11
C PHE A 448 1.37 13.28 31.27
N ALA A 449 2.11 13.30 32.39
CA ALA A 449 2.01 12.32 33.47
C ALA A 449 0.57 12.20 34.04
N ASP A 450 -0.12 13.30 34.23
CA ASP A 450 -1.49 13.32 34.77
C ASP A 450 -2.52 12.68 33.81
N SER A 451 -2.20 12.65 32.53
CA SER A 451 -3.04 12.08 31.47
C SER A 451 -2.46 10.81 30.87
N ALA A 452 -1.41 10.24 31.45
CA ALA A 452 -0.68 9.09 30.89
C ALA A 452 -1.59 7.86 30.68
N HIS A 453 -2.64 7.69 31.51
CA HIS A 453 -3.64 6.63 31.35
C HIS A 453 -4.26 6.63 29.94
N LEU A 454 -4.46 7.81 29.32
CA LEU A 454 -5.03 7.91 27.97
C LEU A 454 -4.15 7.22 26.90
N LEU A 455 -2.85 7.02 27.16
CA LEU A 455 -1.97 6.30 26.22
C LEU A 455 -2.38 4.84 26.06
N THR A 456 -2.98 4.27 27.10
CA THR A 456 -3.30 2.83 27.16
C THR A 456 -4.77 2.54 27.45
N ASP A 457 -5.61 3.56 27.64
CA ASP A 457 -7.04 3.39 27.84
C ASP A 457 -7.68 2.62 26.69
N ASN A 458 -8.40 1.56 27.05
CA ASN A 458 -9.04 0.65 26.09
C ASN A 458 -8.08 0.09 25.03
N MET A 459 -6.78 0.00 25.37
CA MET A 459 -5.77 -0.50 24.45
C MET A 459 -5.71 -2.03 24.49
N ASP A 460 -5.90 -2.64 23.33
CA ASP A 460 -5.51 -4.02 23.08
C ASP A 460 -4.11 -4.00 22.42
N ALA A 461 -3.08 -4.35 23.17
CA ALA A 461 -1.70 -4.29 22.69
C ALA A 461 -1.42 -5.20 21.48
N ASP A 462 -2.25 -6.22 21.24
CA ASP A 462 -2.13 -7.09 20.07
C ASP A 462 -2.77 -6.48 18.81
N ARG A 463 -3.63 -5.50 19.00
CA ARG A 463 -4.32 -4.78 17.92
C ARG A 463 -3.67 -3.45 17.53
N GLU A 464 -2.83 -2.90 18.38
CA GLU A 464 -2.17 -1.62 18.10
C GLU A 464 -1.09 -1.75 17.05
N SER A 465 -0.88 -0.66 16.28
CA SER A 465 0.16 -0.62 15.28
C SER A 465 1.55 -0.76 15.93
N SER A 466 2.47 -1.43 15.22
CA SER A 466 3.86 -1.55 15.70
C SER A 466 4.53 -0.20 15.91
N LEU A 467 4.14 0.83 15.14
CA LEU A 467 4.63 2.20 15.27
C LEU A 467 4.13 2.85 16.57
N TYR A 468 2.86 2.63 16.92
CA TYR A 468 2.31 3.13 18.16
C TYR A 468 2.98 2.47 19.36
N LEU A 469 3.08 1.14 19.36
CA LEU A 469 3.76 0.39 20.41
C LEU A 469 5.24 0.77 20.55
N LEU A 470 5.93 1.04 19.44
CA LEU A 470 7.29 1.57 19.46
C LEU A 470 7.34 2.95 20.13
N SER A 471 6.41 3.84 19.81
CA SER A 471 6.31 5.15 20.43
C SER A 471 6.10 5.05 21.95
N LEU A 472 5.24 4.13 22.40
CA LEU A 472 5.09 3.83 23.84
C LEU A 472 6.37 3.24 24.44
N GLY A 473 7.10 2.41 23.69
CA GLY A 473 8.42 1.90 24.09
C GLY A 473 9.43 3.01 24.33
N ILE A 474 9.49 3.99 23.44
CA ILE A 474 10.32 5.18 23.58
C ILE A 474 9.95 5.97 24.86
N VAL A 475 8.66 6.17 25.10
CA VAL A 475 8.18 6.82 26.33
C VAL A 475 8.57 6.03 27.56
N GLY A 476 8.39 4.70 27.54
CA GLY A 476 8.73 3.82 28.65
C GLY A 476 10.22 3.84 29.01
N PHE A 477 11.10 3.85 28.00
CA PHE A 477 12.55 3.95 28.22
C PHE A 477 13.01 5.33 28.70
N ARG A 478 12.39 6.41 28.21
CA ARG A 478 12.77 7.79 28.55
C ARG A 478 12.16 8.28 29.84
N GLN A 479 10.86 8.02 30.03
CA GLN A 479 10.07 8.61 31.13
C GLN A 479 9.78 7.62 32.26
N GLY A 480 10.04 6.34 32.02
CA GLY A 480 9.82 5.25 32.96
C GLY A 480 8.56 4.42 32.68
N TRP A 481 8.63 3.16 33.08
CA TRP A 481 7.58 2.15 32.83
C TRP A 481 6.38 2.26 33.76
N LYS A 482 6.45 3.10 34.79
CA LYS A 482 5.38 3.31 35.78
C LYS A 482 4.08 3.86 35.20
N TYR A 483 4.13 4.43 33.99
CA TYR A 483 2.97 5.00 33.30
C TYR A 483 2.16 3.97 32.51
N PHE A 484 2.59 2.71 32.47
CA PHE A 484 1.95 1.68 31.68
C PHE A 484 1.45 0.52 32.56
N PRO A 485 0.26 -0.05 32.24
CA PRO A 485 -0.20 -1.25 32.90
C PRO A 485 0.81 -2.41 32.77
N PRO A 486 1.08 -3.17 33.85
CA PRO A 486 2.10 -4.22 33.83
C PRO A 486 1.90 -5.26 32.74
N GLY A 487 0.66 -5.61 32.40
CA GLY A 487 0.34 -6.64 31.41
C GLY A 487 0.76 -6.32 29.97
N ILE A 488 0.89 -5.05 29.62
CA ILE A 488 1.27 -4.64 28.26
C ILE A 488 2.77 -4.35 28.10
N ILE A 489 3.49 -4.12 29.21
CA ILE A 489 4.92 -3.77 29.21
C ILE A 489 5.76 -4.80 28.44
N PRO A 490 5.62 -6.11 28.61
CA PRO A 490 6.41 -7.08 27.86
C PRO A 490 6.24 -6.95 26.36
N ARG A 491 5.03 -6.68 25.88
CA ARG A 491 4.73 -6.48 24.45
C ARG A 491 5.40 -5.22 23.91
N ILE A 492 5.27 -4.11 24.61
CA ILE A 492 5.89 -2.83 24.24
C ILE A 492 7.42 -2.97 24.21
N ARG A 493 8.02 -3.59 25.23
CA ARG A 493 9.47 -3.87 25.29
C ARG A 493 9.93 -4.78 24.15
N GLY A 494 9.16 -5.80 23.81
CA GLY A 494 9.45 -6.71 22.71
C GLY A 494 9.52 -5.99 21.37
N ILE A 495 8.55 -5.12 21.07
CA ILE A 495 8.53 -4.30 19.85
C ILE A 495 9.71 -3.33 19.84
N HIS A 496 9.96 -2.62 20.93
CA HIS A 496 11.09 -1.69 21.03
C HIS A 496 12.43 -2.41 20.78
N ARG A 497 12.65 -3.54 21.45
CA ARG A 497 13.88 -4.35 21.26
C ARG A 497 14.03 -4.87 19.83
N TYR A 498 12.93 -5.26 19.19
CA TYR A 498 12.94 -5.71 17.80
C TYR A 498 13.51 -4.62 16.86
N TYR A 499 13.03 -3.38 16.99
CA TYR A 499 13.52 -2.27 16.16
C TYR A 499 14.97 -1.89 16.52
N GLN A 500 15.33 -1.96 17.78
CA GLN A 500 16.71 -1.72 18.21
C GLN A 500 17.70 -2.75 17.62
N VAL A 501 17.30 -4.03 17.57
CA VAL A 501 18.11 -5.10 16.95
C VAL A 501 18.22 -4.87 15.44
N ALA A 502 17.13 -4.49 14.78
CA ALA A 502 17.14 -4.19 13.33
C ALA A 502 18.06 -3.01 12.99
N ASP A 503 18.04 -1.95 13.78
CA ASP A 503 18.93 -0.79 13.63
C ASP A 503 20.41 -1.18 13.85
N ASN A 504 20.69 -1.96 14.90
CA ASN A 504 22.03 -2.41 15.18
C ASN A 504 22.59 -3.32 14.06
N ALA A 505 21.74 -4.15 13.47
CA ALA A 505 22.10 -4.99 12.33
C ALA A 505 22.38 -4.18 11.05
N ALA A 506 21.74 -3.04 10.88
CA ALA A 506 21.94 -2.16 9.72
C ALA A 506 23.20 -1.25 9.88
N ALA A 507 23.63 -0.95 11.11
CA ALA A 507 24.70 -0.01 11.38
C ALA A 507 26.05 -0.36 10.72
N PRO A 508 26.56 -1.62 10.75
CA PRO A 508 27.82 -1.96 10.08
C PRO A 508 27.78 -1.72 8.57
N TRP A 509 26.66 -2.09 7.94
CA TRP A 509 26.47 -1.87 6.51
C TRP A 509 26.43 -0.38 6.16
N LEU A 510 25.70 0.43 6.92
CA LEU A 510 25.67 1.87 6.67
C LEU A 510 27.05 2.52 6.88
N ARG A 511 27.78 2.09 7.92
CA ARG A 511 29.18 2.54 8.16
C ARG A 511 30.06 2.29 6.93
N GLU A 512 29.98 1.11 6.33
CA GLU A 512 30.70 0.78 5.10
C GLU A 512 30.33 1.74 3.94
N LYS A 513 29.04 2.07 3.77
CA LYS A 513 28.59 2.97 2.69
C LYS A 513 29.05 4.40 2.90
N LEU A 514 29.06 4.88 4.14
CA LEU A 514 29.61 6.19 4.47
C LEU A 514 31.14 6.22 4.19
N ALA A 515 31.87 5.17 4.58
CA ALA A 515 33.31 5.05 4.30
C ALA A 515 33.62 5.10 2.80
N VAL A 516 32.84 4.44 1.95
CA VAL A 516 32.99 4.48 0.48
C VAL A 516 32.87 5.90 -0.07
N LEU A 517 31.90 6.69 0.40
CA LEU A 517 31.74 8.08 -0.01
C LEU A 517 32.89 8.97 0.48
N GLU A 518 33.38 8.77 1.71
CA GLU A 518 34.51 9.49 2.28
C GLU A 518 35.81 9.19 1.53
N GLN A 519 36.10 7.91 1.23
CA GLN A 519 37.27 7.48 0.46
C GLN A 519 37.28 8.10 -0.94
N ALA A 520 36.10 8.19 -1.57
CA ALA A 520 35.92 8.84 -2.85
C ALA A 520 35.92 10.38 -2.76
N ARG A 521 36.04 10.97 -1.58
CA ARG A 521 35.98 12.41 -1.30
C ARG A 521 34.71 13.07 -1.84
N ILE A 522 33.59 12.33 -1.81
CA ILE A 522 32.27 12.85 -2.17
C ILE A 522 31.61 13.42 -0.90
N PRO A 523 31.39 14.75 -0.83
CA PRO A 523 30.70 15.34 0.29
C PRO A 523 29.24 14.87 0.35
N PHE A 524 28.75 14.58 1.54
CA PHE A 524 27.36 14.19 1.74
C PHE A 524 26.77 14.81 3.00
N ILE A 525 25.44 14.97 3.01
CA ILE A 525 24.64 15.40 4.15
C ILE A 525 23.71 14.25 4.50
N LEU A 526 23.68 13.83 5.76
CA LEU A 526 22.62 12.96 6.26
C LEU A 526 21.31 13.75 6.33
N THR A 527 20.20 13.20 5.85
CA THR A 527 18.93 13.91 5.81
C THR A 527 17.80 13.09 6.44
N GLY A 528 16.61 13.68 6.57
CA GLY A 528 15.45 13.00 7.13
C GLY A 528 15.68 12.39 8.52
N GLY A 529 15.29 11.14 8.69
CA GLY A 529 15.45 10.41 9.96
C GLY A 529 16.87 10.17 10.36
N THR A 530 17.77 10.05 9.40
CA THR A 530 19.22 9.81 9.63
C THR A 530 19.85 11.06 10.25
N ALA A 531 19.51 12.26 9.75
CA ALA A 531 19.96 13.52 10.33
C ALA A 531 19.45 13.73 11.75
N MET A 532 18.18 13.47 12.01
CA MET A 532 17.61 13.57 13.36
C MET A 532 18.36 12.70 14.36
N ARG A 533 18.77 11.51 13.94
CA ARG A 533 19.51 10.58 14.78
C ARG A 533 20.98 10.99 15.00
N ALA A 534 21.60 11.56 13.98
CA ALA A 534 22.96 12.06 14.04
C ALA A 534 23.09 13.33 14.89
N HIS A 535 22.08 14.21 14.87
CA HIS A 535 22.12 15.50 15.55
C HIS A 535 21.63 15.45 17.00
N PHE A 536 20.62 14.62 17.31
CA PHE A 536 19.97 14.60 18.63
C PHE A 536 20.33 13.39 19.51
N ALA A 537 21.48 12.75 19.23
CA ALA A 537 22.14 11.69 20.02
C ALA A 537 21.41 10.36 20.22
N SER A 538 22.21 9.39 20.72
CA SER A 538 22.00 7.94 20.77
C SER A 538 20.79 7.46 21.59
N ASP A 539 20.19 8.29 22.41
CA ASP A 539 19.18 7.86 23.38
C ASP A 539 17.73 7.88 22.83
N THR A 540 17.56 8.27 21.58
CA THR A 540 16.24 8.26 20.95
C THR A 540 16.13 7.11 19.98
N PRO A 541 15.67 5.92 20.40
CA PRO A 541 15.38 4.86 19.47
C PRO A 541 14.25 5.34 18.56
N ARG A 542 14.64 5.74 17.35
CA ARG A 542 13.74 6.05 16.28
C ARG A 542 13.64 4.83 15.39
N MET A 543 12.44 4.46 14.99
CA MET A 543 12.30 3.48 13.93
C MET A 543 12.83 4.06 12.63
N MET A 544 13.86 3.43 12.08
CA MET A 544 14.40 3.81 10.78
C MET A 544 13.71 2.98 9.69
N ASN A 545 12.90 3.64 8.87
CA ASN A 545 12.32 3.01 7.66
C ASN A 545 13.28 3.10 6.47
N GLY A 546 14.45 3.68 6.67
CA GLY A 546 15.50 3.87 5.68
C GLY A 546 16.47 4.94 6.13
N TYR A 547 17.60 4.99 5.46
CA TYR A 547 18.65 5.98 5.66
C TYR A 547 18.67 6.92 4.46
N ASP A 548 18.66 8.22 4.73
CA ASP A 548 18.62 9.26 3.72
C ASP A 548 19.96 9.99 3.66
N ILE A 549 20.60 9.98 2.49
CA ILE A 549 21.84 10.66 2.20
C ILE A 549 21.63 11.62 1.03
N THR A 550 22.10 12.85 1.15
CA THR A 550 22.07 13.84 0.09
C THR A 550 23.48 14.17 -0.37
N VAL A 551 23.73 14.11 -1.67
CA VAL A 551 24.98 14.53 -2.30
C VAL A 551 24.73 15.69 -3.26
N ARG A 552 25.77 16.48 -3.58
CA ARG A 552 25.62 17.59 -4.55
C ARG A 552 25.16 17.06 -5.90
N SER A 553 24.40 17.87 -6.61
CA SER A 553 23.86 17.49 -7.94
C SER A 553 24.95 17.04 -8.92
N LYS A 554 26.14 17.65 -8.86
CA LYS A 554 27.28 17.30 -9.70
C LYS A 554 27.93 15.94 -9.35
N ASP A 555 27.86 15.54 -8.08
CA ASP A 555 28.50 14.33 -7.54
C ASP A 555 27.55 13.12 -7.50
N HIS A 556 26.27 13.33 -7.85
CA HIS A 556 25.22 12.32 -7.69
C HIS A 556 25.47 11.06 -8.53
N GLU A 557 25.87 11.19 -9.80
CA GLU A 557 26.12 10.02 -10.66
C GLU A 557 27.35 9.22 -10.20
N ALA A 558 28.41 9.91 -9.72
CA ALA A 558 29.57 9.26 -9.16
C ALA A 558 29.25 8.52 -7.87
N ALA A 559 28.53 9.17 -6.95
CA ALA A 559 28.05 8.54 -5.71
C ALA A 559 27.16 7.34 -6.00
N ALA A 560 26.26 7.50 -6.95
CA ALA A 560 25.36 6.46 -7.40
C ALA A 560 26.12 5.23 -7.95
N SER A 561 27.11 5.46 -8.80
CA SER A 561 27.93 4.39 -9.38
C SER A 561 28.71 3.64 -8.30
N LEU A 562 29.34 4.37 -7.38
CA LEU A 562 30.08 3.77 -6.26
C LEU A 562 29.19 2.95 -5.33
N LEU A 563 28.02 3.45 -5.02
CA LEU A 563 27.08 2.73 -4.16
C LEU A 563 26.41 1.55 -4.89
N ARG A 564 26.25 1.60 -6.23
CA ARG A 564 25.73 0.49 -7.05
C ARG A 564 26.67 -0.71 -7.09
N SER A 565 27.97 -0.49 -7.14
CA SER A 565 28.96 -1.60 -7.13
C SER A 565 28.89 -2.43 -5.83
N THR A 566 28.26 -1.88 -4.80
CA THR A 566 28.13 -2.48 -3.47
C THR A 566 26.67 -2.72 -3.07
N VAL A 567 25.70 -2.34 -3.92
CA VAL A 567 24.26 -2.41 -3.65
C VAL A 567 23.53 -2.96 -4.88
N GLN A 568 22.90 -4.10 -4.74
CA GLN A 568 21.95 -4.57 -5.76
C GLN A 568 20.65 -3.78 -5.66
N THR A 569 20.22 -3.20 -6.76
CA THR A 569 19.01 -2.37 -6.83
C THR A 569 17.76 -3.23 -6.90
N ALA A 570 16.80 -2.96 -6.03
CA ALA A 570 15.51 -3.63 -6.03
C ALA A 570 14.47 -2.95 -6.96
N ASP A 571 14.68 -1.69 -7.33
CA ASP A 571 13.77 -0.91 -8.15
C ASP A 571 14.52 -0.21 -9.30
N PRO A 572 14.17 -0.50 -10.59
CA PRO A 572 14.77 0.18 -11.74
C PRO A 572 14.46 1.69 -11.80
N GLU A 573 13.34 2.15 -11.21
CA GLU A 573 12.96 3.56 -11.13
C GLU A 573 13.64 4.29 -9.96
N ASN A 574 14.14 3.53 -8.97
CA ASN A 574 14.90 4.08 -7.83
C ASN A 574 16.14 3.23 -7.54
N PRO A 575 17.24 3.42 -8.34
CA PRO A 575 18.43 2.59 -8.27
C PRO A 575 19.20 2.66 -6.95
N PHE A 576 18.71 3.42 -5.96
CA PHE A 576 19.39 3.67 -4.68
C PHE A 576 18.68 3.04 -3.48
N GLU A 577 17.63 2.24 -3.70
CA GLU A 577 16.98 1.52 -2.62
C GLU A 577 17.57 0.12 -2.45
N ARG A 578 18.12 -0.15 -1.29
CA ARG A 578 18.46 -1.49 -0.84
C ARG A 578 17.74 -1.84 0.45
N THR A 579 17.19 -3.05 0.49
CA THR A 579 16.54 -3.58 1.67
C THR A 579 17.51 -4.53 2.40
N ILE A 580 17.91 -4.20 3.63
CA ILE A 580 18.62 -5.10 4.52
C ILE A 580 17.63 -5.71 5.50
N GLY A 581 17.58 -7.03 5.58
CA GLY A 581 16.64 -7.72 6.45
C GLY A 581 15.17 -7.40 6.15
N GLY A 582 14.86 -7.02 4.88
CA GLY A 582 13.52 -6.71 4.41
C GLY A 582 12.99 -5.32 4.82
N ARG A 583 13.81 -4.43 5.43
CA ARG A 583 13.29 -3.13 5.94
C ARG A 583 14.23 -1.94 5.87
N THR A 584 15.51 -2.12 5.63
CA THR A 584 16.46 -1.02 5.59
C THR A 584 16.72 -0.57 4.17
N ILE A 585 16.41 0.67 3.86
CA ILE A 585 16.50 1.28 2.54
C ILE A 585 17.50 2.43 2.63
N LEU A 586 18.47 2.48 1.73
CA LEU A 586 19.32 3.66 1.54
C LEU A 586 18.75 4.49 0.39
N ARG A 587 18.42 5.76 0.66
CA ARG A 587 17.97 6.72 -0.34
C ARG A 587 19.04 7.76 -0.59
N LEU A 588 19.45 7.89 -1.83
CA LEU A 588 20.41 8.89 -2.26
C LEU A 588 19.68 10.04 -2.96
N HIS A 589 19.70 11.22 -2.35
CA HIS A 589 19.04 12.41 -2.88
C HIS A 589 20.02 13.27 -3.68
N LYS A 590 19.56 13.80 -4.83
CA LYS A 590 20.35 14.67 -5.71
C LYS A 590 20.20 16.12 -5.29
N GLY A 591 21.28 16.73 -4.85
CA GLY A 591 21.37 18.15 -4.50
C GLY A 591 20.69 18.52 -3.18
N VAL A 592 19.43 18.21 -3.02
CA VAL A 592 18.60 18.46 -1.83
C VAL A 592 17.54 17.37 -1.66
N PRO A 593 17.05 17.12 -0.44
CA PRO A 593 15.99 16.11 -0.23
C PRO A 593 14.64 16.51 -0.88
N ASP A 594 14.36 17.79 -1.01
CA ASP A 594 13.21 18.31 -1.75
C ASP A 594 13.51 19.69 -2.35
N GLY A 595 13.66 19.76 -3.66
CA GLY A 595 13.97 21.00 -4.39
C GLY A 595 12.87 22.07 -4.36
N ARG A 596 11.70 21.77 -3.79
CA ARG A 596 10.63 22.78 -3.56
C ARG A 596 10.78 23.48 -2.23
N LEU A 597 11.40 22.84 -1.26
CA LEU A 597 11.65 23.39 0.06
C LEU A 597 12.97 24.14 0.13
N PHE A 598 13.98 23.63 -0.59
CA PHE A 598 15.36 24.08 -0.45
C PHE A 598 15.97 24.47 -1.79
N SER A 599 16.82 25.50 -1.78
CA SER A 599 17.81 25.68 -2.85
C SER A 599 19.09 24.91 -2.49
N GLU A 600 19.70 24.22 -3.44
CA GLU A 600 20.90 23.41 -3.19
C GLU A 600 22.01 24.25 -2.55
N LYS A 601 22.26 25.47 -3.08
CA LYS A 601 23.31 26.36 -2.57
C LYS A 601 23.10 26.72 -1.10
N ALA A 602 21.87 27.08 -0.70
CA ALA A 602 21.58 27.47 0.68
C ALA A 602 21.60 26.26 1.63
N PHE A 603 21.01 25.13 1.21
CA PHE A 603 20.98 23.92 2.02
C PHE A 603 22.38 23.41 2.39
N TRP A 604 23.29 23.41 1.40
CA TRP A 604 24.68 23.00 1.63
C TRP A 604 25.49 24.02 2.41
N ALA A 605 25.16 25.31 2.30
CA ALA A 605 25.85 26.36 3.07
C ALA A 605 25.42 26.37 4.55
N ASN A 606 24.18 25.95 4.83
CA ASN A 606 23.62 25.91 6.19
C ASN A 606 23.91 24.58 6.90
N ALA A 607 24.48 23.58 6.21
CA ALA A 607 24.75 22.26 6.80
C ALA A 607 25.78 22.35 7.93
N GLU A 608 25.50 21.67 9.02
CA GLU A 608 26.31 21.67 10.25
C GLU A 608 27.09 20.38 10.42
N PRO A 609 28.31 20.45 11.02
CA PRO A 609 29.08 19.24 11.30
C PRO A 609 28.46 18.43 12.45
N SER A 610 28.46 17.13 12.32
CA SER A 610 28.00 16.16 13.32
C SER A 610 28.83 14.89 13.23
N ALA A 611 28.56 13.91 14.08
CA ALA A 611 29.19 12.60 14.07
C ALA A 611 28.13 11.49 14.05
N TYR A 612 28.31 10.49 13.21
CA TYR A 612 27.40 9.36 13.12
C TYR A 612 28.14 8.07 12.70
N LEU A 613 27.97 6.99 13.45
CA LEU A 613 28.61 5.70 13.22
C LEU A 613 30.13 5.80 13.00
N ASP A 614 30.82 6.56 13.85
CA ASP A 614 32.26 6.83 13.84
C ASP A 614 32.75 7.68 12.63
N HIS A 615 31.83 8.24 11.84
CA HIS A 615 32.12 9.15 10.73
C HIS A 615 31.83 10.60 11.09
N LYS A 616 32.67 11.52 10.56
CA LYS A 616 32.36 12.96 10.54
C LYS A 616 31.39 13.22 9.41
N VAL A 617 30.19 13.65 9.73
CA VAL A 617 29.10 13.84 8.78
C VAL A 617 28.60 15.28 8.79
N LEU A 618 27.90 15.69 7.75
CA LEU A 618 27.11 16.90 7.74
C LEU A 618 25.62 16.56 7.96
N VAL A 619 24.94 17.43 8.67
CA VAL A 619 23.48 17.37 8.86
C VAL A 619 22.88 18.75 8.48
N PRO A 620 21.60 18.84 8.12
CA PRO A 620 20.94 20.13 7.89
C PRO A 620 20.93 20.97 9.17
N SER A 621 20.89 22.30 9.04
CA SER A 621 20.65 23.15 10.19
C SER A 621 19.32 22.82 10.87
N SER A 622 19.18 23.23 12.14
CA SER A 622 17.95 22.99 12.91
C SER A 622 16.72 23.61 12.21
N GLU A 623 16.85 24.77 11.58
CA GLU A 623 15.76 25.42 10.82
C GLU A 623 15.38 24.63 9.58
N ASP A 624 16.36 24.14 8.82
CA ASP A 624 16.12 23.33 7.63
C ASP A 624 15.52 21.97 8.01
N MET A 625 15.94 21.36 9.13
CA MET A 625 15.31 20.14 9.68
C MET A 625 13.86 20.41 10.09
N LEU A 626 13.59 21.50 10.79
CA LEU A 626 12.24 21.85 11.21
C LEU A 626 11.35 22.13 10.01
N LEU A 627 11.82 22.88 9.02
CA LEU A 627 11.08 23.14 7.78
C LEU A 627 10.72 21.83 7.07
N HIS A 628 11.67 20.89 6.99
CA HIS A 628 11.43 19.59 6.41
C HIS A 628 10.38 18.79 7.19
N LEU A 629 10.49 18.72 8.52
CA LEU A 629 9.50 18.03 9.38
C LEU A 629 8.09 18.59 9.22
N LEU A 630 7.94 19.91 9.19
CA LEU A 630 6.64 20.58 9.11
C LEU A 630 6.03 20.52 7.70
N CYS A 631 6.84 20.56 6.65
CA CYS A 631 6.38 20.80 5.29
C CYS A 631 6.37 19.56 4.39
N THR A 632 7.12 18.48 4.69
CA THR A 632 7.14 17.25 3.89
C THR A 632 5.74 16.63 3.70
N PRO A 633 4.80 16.64 4.67
CA PRO A 633 3.44 16.11 4.47
C PRO A 633 2.65 16.81 3.36
N PHE A 634 3.10 17.99 2.89
CA PHE A 634 2.42 18.79 1.87
C PHE A 634 2.96 18.57 0.47
N VAL A 635 3.96 17.73 0.34
CA VAL A 635 4.46 17.26 -0.94
C VAL A 635 3.44 16.28 -1.55
N PRO A 636 2.97 16.46 -2.80
CA PRO A 636 1.78 15.79 -3.34
C PRO A 636 1.77 14.25 -3.38
N TYR A 637 2.87 13.61 -3.08
CA TYR A 637 3.05 12.15 -3.17
C TYR A 637 3.01 11.38 -1.84
N ILE A 638 2.98 12.07 -0.68
CA ILE A 638 3.00 11.43 0.65
C ILE A 638 1.62 11.58 1.30
N CYS A 639 0.58 11.05 0.66
CA CYS A 639 -0.80 11.19 1.14
C CYS A 639 -1.33 10.01 1.96
N ASP A 640 -0.53 9.01 2.29
CA ASP A 640 -0.90 7.84 3.12
C ASP A 640 -0.12 7.81 4.44
N GLU A 641 -0.02 8.96 5.13
CA GLU A 641 0.59 8.99 6.46
C GLU A 641 -0.27 8.24 7.47
N ASP A 642 0.32 7.25 8.12
CA ASP A 642 -0.17 6.68 9.37
C ASP A 642 -0.27 7.82 10.41
N HIS A 643 -1.37 7.86 11.17
CA HIS A 643 -1.58 8.82 12.26
C HIS A 643 -0.37 8.90 13.22
N THR A 644 0.34 7.80 13.39
CA THR A 644 1.52 7.70 14.25
C THR A 644 2.72 8.48 13.70
N ASP A 645 2.88 8.58 12.38
CA ASP A 645 3.97 9.36 11.77
C ASP A 645 3.78 10.86 12.01
N ARG A 646 2.54 11.34 11.97
CA ARG A 646 2.19 12.73 12.31
C ARG A 646 2.55 13.08 13.77
N VAL A 647 2.17 12.21 14.71
CA VAL A 647 2.48 12.38 16.14
C VAL A 647 3.98 12.43 16.36
N ARG A 648 4.73 11.54 15.73
CA ARG A 648 6.18 11.51 15.78
C ARG A 648 6.80 12.81 15.25
N ARG A 649 6.38 13.30 14.10
CA ARG A 649 6.91 14.56 13.52
C ARG A 649 6.65 15.77 14.40
N LEU A 650 5.47 15.86 15.01
CA LEU A 650 5.16 16.92 15.98
C LEU A 650 6.08 16.83 17.19
N ALA A 651 6.32 15.63 17.72
CA ALA A 651 7.23 15.44 18.84
C ALA A 651 8.70 15.77 18.47
N GLU A 652 9.15 15.35 17.29
CA GLU A 652 10.48 15.68 16.76
C GLU A 652 10.64 17.18 16.54
N SER A 653 9.60 17.86 16.04
CA SER A 653 9.60 19.32 15.91
C SER A 653 9.79 20.02 17.25
N CYS A 654 9.17 19.51 18.34
CA CYS A 654 9.41 20.03 19.67
C CYS A 654 10.88 19.84 20.12
N ILE A 655 11.50 18.70 19.78
CA ILE A 655 12.90 18.44 20.10
C ILE A 655 13.82 19.43 19.36
N VAL A 656 13.59 19.64 18.07
CA VAL A 656 14.35 20.59 17.25
C VAL A 656 14.19 22.03 17.77
N ILE A 657 12.97 22.43 18.11
CA ILE A 657 12.74 23.78 18.68
C ILE A 657 13.50 23.97 20.00
N ARG A 658 13.52 22.97 20.88
CA ARG A 658 14.22 23.03 22.16
C ARG A 658 15.75 23.05 22.04
N SER A 659 16.33 22.55 20.94
CA SER A 659 17.77 22.67 20.70
C SER A 659 18.23 24.09 20.38
N GLY A 660 17.29 25.00 20.17
CA GLY A 660 17.51 26.40 19.79
C GLY A 660 17.46 26.58 18.28
N ILE A 661 16.58 27.45 17.83
CA ILE A 661 16.39 27.79 16.42
C ILE A 661 16.31 29.31 16.24
N SER A 662 16.69 29.78 15.05
CA SER A 662 16.44 31.16 14.64
C SER A 662 15.10 31.26 13.91
N TYR A 663 14.09 31.84 14.57
CA TYR A 663 12.75 31.99 13.96
C TYR A 663 12.78 32.96 12.77
N GLU A 664 13.73 33.89 12.72
CA GLU A 664 13.93 34.79 11.58
C GLU A 664 14.43 34.00 10.35
N VAL A 665 15.40 33.11 10.54
CA VAL A 665 15.93 32.23 9.47
C VAL A 665 14.84 31.30 8.98
N LEU A 666 14.10 30.65 9.90
CA LEU A 666 12.98 29.77 9.59
C LEU A 666 11.87 30.51 8.80
N SER A 667 11.52 31.75 9.20
CA SER A 667 10.51 32.56 8.52
C SER A 667 10.94 32.89 7.08
N LYS A 668 12.19 33.34 6.88
CA LYS A 668 12.75 33.59 5.55
C LYS A 668 12.80 32.33 4.68
N ALA A 669 13.12 31.17 5.25
CA ALA A 669 13.11 29.90 4.56
C ALA A 669 11.69 29.46 4.16
N ALA A 670 10.73 29.61 5.06
CA ALA A 670 9.31 29.33 4.81
C ALA A 670 8.71 30.25 3.75
N GLU A 671 9.10 31.53 3.72
CA GLU A 671 8.67 32.49 2.72
C GLU A 671 9.21 32.15 1.34
N ARG A 672 10.50 31.84 1.23
CA ARG A 672 11.12 31.37 -0.04
C ARG A 672 10.43 30.13 -0.59
N ALA A 673 10.09 29.17 0.27
CA ALA A 673 9.36 27.96 -0.10
C ALA A 673 7.86 28.21 -0.39
N GLY A 674 7.33 29.41 -0.05
CA GLY A 674 5.90 29.73 -0.17
C GLY A 674 5.02 29.00 0.82
N LEU A 675 5.54 28.58 1.97
CA LEU A 675 4.90 27.75 2.99
C LEU A 675 4.75 28.42 4.35
N THR A 676 4.86 29.76 4.40
CA THR A 676 4.76 30.54 5.65
C THR A 676 3.53 30.20 6.47
N ASP A 677 2.35 30.08 5.83
CA ASP A 677 1.11 29.77 6.55
C ASP A 677 1.04 28.32 7.05
N VAL A 678 1.75 27.40 6.39
CA VAL A 678 1.90 26.02 6.87
C VAL A 678 2.76 26.01 8.13
N VAL A 679 3.88 26.70 8.12
CA VAL A 679 4.74 26.82 9.30
C VAL A 679 3.99 27.52 10.43
N ARG A 680 3.30 28.64 10.17
CA ARG A 680 2.42 29.32 11.16
C ARG A 680 1.44 28.37 11.82
N LEU A 681 0.74 27.56 11.01
CA LEU A 681 -0.22 26.58 11.50
C LEU A 681 0.43 25.59 12.47
N TYR A 682 1.57 25.03 12.09
CA TYR A 682 2.24 24.05 12.96
C TYR A 682 2.81 24.69 14.23
N LEU A 683 3.36 25.89 14.15
CA LEU A 683 3.84 26.61 15.35
C LEU A 683 2.69 26.87 16.35
N VAL A 684 1.52 27.30 15.85
CA VAL A 684 0.32 27.45 16.70
C VAL A 684 -0.09 26.12 17.33
N LEU A 685 -0.11 25.01 16.54
CA LEU A 685 -0.45 23.69 17.06
C LEU A 685 0.56 23.19 18.11
N LEU A 686 1.85 23.40 17.87
CA LEU A 686 2.91 22.98 18.81
C LEU A 686 2.80 23.73 20.14
N THR A 687 2.51 25.03 20.10
CA THR A 687 2.29 25.84 21.33
C THR A 687 1.03 25.41 22.09
N ASP A 688 -0.01 24.99 21.37
CA ASP A 688 -1.25 24.48 21.98
C ASP A 688 -1.03 23.08 22.62
N LEU A 689 -0.13 22.27 22.04
CA LEU A 689 0.21 20.93 22.53
C LEU A 689 1.19 20.98 23.70
N VAL A 690 2.23 21.79 23.58
CA VAL A 690 3.30 21.92 24.57
C VAL A 690 3.41 23.39 24.94
N PRO A 691 2.74 23.84 26.01
CA PRO A 691 2.79 25.21 26.45
C PRO A 691 4.22 25.69 26.69
N ASN A 692 4.53 26.91 26.29
CA ASN A 692 5.85 27.53 26.40
C ASN A 692 6.96 26.90 25.55
N ILE A 693 6.62 26.12 24.55
CA ILE A 693 7.61 25.59 23.59
C ILE A 693 8.22 26.71 22.73
N ILE A 694 7.49 27.80 22.52
CA ILE A 694 7.89 28.95 21.75
C ILE A 694 7.67 30.18 22.60
N ASP A 695 8.72 30.98 22.83
CA ASP A 695 8.62 32.26 23.55
C ASP A 695 7.87 33.28 22.73
N ARG A 696 7.18 34.18 23.42
CA ARG A 696 6.34 35.18 22.76
C ARG A 696 7.11 36.13 21.83
N LYS A 697 8.37 36.45 22.17
CA LYS A 697 9.27 37.25 21.33
C LYS A 697 9.59 36.59 19.99
N ASP A 698 9.57 35.25 19.95
CA ASP A 698 9.94 34.44 18.79
C ASP A 698 8.80 34.34 17.75
N TRP A 699 7.61 34.88 18.08
CA TRP A 699 6.48 34.94 17.17
C TRP A 699 6.56 36.07 16.15
N GLU A 700 7.37 37.12 16.43
CA GLU A 700 7.43 38.35 15.63
C GLU A 700 7.73 38.08 14.13
N PRO A 701 8.66 37.20 13.74
CA PRO A 701 8.93 36.91 12.33
C PRO A 701 7.74 36.29 11.56
N PHE A 702 6.81 35.66 12.27
CA PHE A 702 5.62 35.02 11.71
C PHE A 702 4.35 35.84 11.89
N PHE A 703 4.22 36.58 13.00
CA PHE A 703 3.07 37.41 13.36
C PHE A 703 3.55 38.76 13.88
N PRO A 704 3.65 39.79 13.02
CA PRO A 704 4.24 41.07 13.37
C PRO A 704 3.47 41.78 14.47
N ASP A 705 2.22 41.41 14.74
CA ASP A 705 1.40 41.98 15.82
C ASP A 705 0.37 40.96 16.36
N ARG A 706 -0.21 41.28 17.52
CA ARG A 706 -1.24 40.45 18.17
C ARG A 706 -2.52 40.31 17.35
N PHE A 707 -2.83 41.30 16.51
CA PHE A 707 -4.03 41.27 15.69
C PHE A 707 -3.87 40.24 14.58
N SER A 708 -2.74 40.21 13.88
CA SER A 708 -2.39 39.21 12.86
C SER A 708 -2.46 37.79 13.41
N TYR A 709 -1.92 37.54 14.63
CA TYR A 709 -2.02 36.27 15.31
C TYR A 709 -3.47 35.87 15.60
N ARG A 710 -4.25 36.79 16.23
CA ARG A 710 -5.66 36.52 16.55
C ARG A 710 -6.51 36.27 15.29
N LEU A 711 -6.25 37.05 14.24
CA LEU A 711 -6.95 36.88 12.97
C LEU A 711 -6.66 35.50 12.37
N PHE A 712 -5.40 35.05 12.36
CA PHE A 712 -4.99 33.76 11.88
C PHE A 712 -5.63 32.62 12.71
N VAL A 713 -5.61 32.71 14.04
CA VAL A 713 -6.23 31.71 14.93
C VAL A 713 -7.76 31.69 14.73
N ARG A 714 -8.43 32.82 14.59
CA ARG A 714 -9.88 32.86 14.28
C ARG A 714 -10.20 32.21 12.93
N GLU A 715 -9.35 32.42 11.95
CA GLU A 715 -9.49 31.75 10.64
C GLU A 715 -9.30 30.25 10.76
N LEU A 716 -8.34 29.79 11.53
CA LEU A 716 -8.14 28.36 11.82
C LEU A 716 -9.36 27.75 12.51
N ASP A 717 -9.89 28.42 13.54
CA ASP A 717 -11.09 27.98 14.26
C ASP A 717 -12.33 27.93 13.34
N TRP A 718 -12.48 28.93 12.48
CA TRP A 718 -13.56 28.94 11.50
C TRP A 718 -13.42 27.78 10.49
N LEU A 719 -12.21 27.52 9.97
CA LEU A 719 -11.93 26.40 9.07
C LEU A 719 -12.14 25.04 9.75
N ALA A 720 -11.85 24.93 11.04
CA ALA A 720 -12.08 23.72 11.82
C ALA A 720 -13.57 23.45 12.05
N ARG A 721 -14.40 24.49 12.20
CA ARG A 721 -15.85 24.42 12.44
C ARG A 721 -16.67 24.13 11.18
N ILE A 722 -16.13 24.35 9.98
CA ILE A 722 -16.84 24.02 8.73
C ILE A 722 -17.06 22.50 8.67
N ARG A 723 -18.30 22.08 8.95
CA ARG A 723 -18.69 20.66 8.97
C ARG A 723 -18.30 19.99 7.66
N PRO A 724 -17.59 18.89 7.69
CA PRO A 724 -17.34 18.09 6.49
C PRO A 724 -18.64 17.42 6.04
N GLY A 725 -18.93 17.46 4.74
CA GLY A 725 -19.96 16.58 4.16
C GLY A 725 -19.65 15.12 4.54
N LYS A 726 -20.67 14.34 4.76
CA LYS A 726 -20.81 12.99 5.36
C LYS A 726 -19.77 11.90 5.04
N LYS A 727 -18.46 12.13 5.13
CA LYS A 727 -17.45 11.05 5.16
C LYS A 727 -16.25 11.42 6.05
N PRO A 728 -15.85 10.54 6.97
CA PRO A 728 -14.69 10.75 7.82
C PRO A 728 -13.40 10.40 7.04
N ARG A 729 -12.76 11.38 6.44
CA ARG A 729 -11.32 11.36 6.19
C ARG A 729 -10.70 12.30 7.20
N ASP A 730 -9.48 11.96 7.65
CA ASP A 730 -8.74 12.68 8.69
C ASP A 730 -9.03 14.19 8.73
N PRO A 731 -9.59 14.73 9.82
CA PRO A 731 -9.96 16.15 9.93
C PRO A 731 -8.75 17.07 9.77
N PHE A 732 -7.58 16.66 10.24
CA PHE A 732 -6.33 17.40 10.18
C PHE A 732 -5.82 17.57 8.74
N LEU A 733 -5.68 16.50 7.98
CA LEU A 733 -5.24 16.57 6.58
C LEU A 733 -6.22 17.36 5.71
N ARG A 734 -7.51 17.36 6.03
CA ARG A 734 -8.50 18.18 5.33
C ARG A 734 -8.38 19.65 5.65
N PHE A 735 -8.17 19.93 6.91
CA PHE A 735 -7.96 21.30 7.39
C PHE A 735 -6.72 21.88 6.74
N VAL A 736 -5.61 21.20 6.80
CA VAL A 736 -4.35 21.64 6.21
C VAL A 736 -4.46 21.77 4.68
N ARG A 737 -5.09 20.82 3.98
CA ARG A 737 -5.36 20.95 2.54
C ARG A 737 -6.23 22.15 2.19
N ARG A 738 -7.11 22.60 3.08
CA ARG A 738 -7.90 23.83 2.88
C ARG A 738 -7.03 25.06 3.04
N VAL A 739 -6.19 25.13 4.08
CA VAL A 739 -5.23 26.21 4.27
C VAL A 739 -4.31 26.33 3.05
N VAL A 740 -3.68 25.24 2.64
CA VAL A 740 -2.79 25.20 1.46
C VAL A 740 -3.52 25.59 0.18
N ARG A 741 -4.73 25.07 -0.07
CA ARG A 741 -5.51 25.41 -1.29
C ARG A 741 -5.91 26.86 -1.35
N LYS A 742 -6.33 27.45 -0.22
CA LYS A 742 -6.68 28.85 -0.18
C LYS A 742 -5.50 29.73 -0.62
N HIS A 743 -4.32 29.47 -0.11
CA HIS A 743 -3.13 30.27 -0.39
C HIS A 743 -2.49 30.00 -1.76
N ILE A 744 -2.53 28.78 -2.28
CA ILE A 744 -2.06 28.48 -3.65
C ILE A 744 -2.99 29.08 -4.70
N VAL A 745 -4.29 29.06 -4.50
CA VAL A 745 -5.28 29.63 -5.43
C VAL A 745 -5.21 31.15 -5.43
N PHE A 746 -5.09 31.80 -4.27
CA PHE A 746 -4.98 33.27 -4.20
C PHE A 746 -3.67 33.82 -4.76
N ARG A 747 -2.54 33.11 -4.68
CA ARG A 747 -1.29 33.53 -5.36
C ARG A 747 -1.34 33.41 -6.87
N ARG A 748 -2.09 32.43 -7.44
CA ARG A 748 -2.28 32.32 -8.89
C ARG A 748 -3.23 33.37 -9.47
N ILE A 749 -4.08 33.96 -8.66
CA ILE A 749 -4.98 35.06 -9.07
C ILE A 749 -4.29 36.43 -8.96
N ARG A 750 -3.18 36.55 -8.21
CA ARG A 750 -2.38 37.78 -8.08
C ARG A 750 -1.13 37.84 -8.97
N LYS A 751 -0.79 36.77 -9.70
CA LYS A 751 0.14 36.77 -10.83
C LYS A 751 -0.64 36.61 -12.15
#